data_b22f7560c600f604899ae0f2b3b141c7
#
_entry.id   b22f7560c600f604899ae0f2b3b141c7
#
_cell.length_a   1.000
_cell.length_b   1.000
_cell.length_c   1.000
_cell.angle_alpha   90.00
_cell.angle_beta   90.00
_cell.angle_gamma   90.00
#
_symmetry.space_group_name_H-M   'P 1'
#
loop_
_entity.id
_entity.type
_entity.pdbx_description
1 polymer ?
#
loop_
_entity_poly.entity_id
_entity_poly.type
_entity_poly.pdbx_seq_one_letter_code
_entity_poly.pdbx_strand_id
1 'polypeptide(L)'
;LTRARQAPARAQQTVVIPRYFRYISIAVLTATLALAVYLRLYPLLNTLQYGYYPYLDELDPYEAYYVVNYMLQHGPLSYFDLRPPNPAVMIFWYPWGRDFLTTELPGLIYTIYLTYIPLKLLGVDLMTYMVLFPVIATAASLIGIYLVSKELSGSTFAALASTAFFAFLFTDRTIAGFTVKYTMALAILPYALYTFVKAYRSMKPLHFLIHGLVVAYMALSSGLYIGVLAISCLTMIIYPLVTKKVEPRSILANAALMVLPSILVFISYPMYGISYLYKSVGAVTLLTLFLLALRYYIIPVITPKKANIAYLATIIVIGAAGVALISIGHLVGGKVAQALGITHVLGTLSFTIAEYQPTNPSFLMSYYGVLVMISILSLLYALYLLAAKRDLIALYVSILTLGTLYVLENLSYFTSFAALVLSISSSYFLGFLASTVSSRLFSVRRRRSSSLAPILSIVLLATLISAQAYVAYSYHIPPYRYHLPMVLTSGIGLTTPNTAWLDALRWIRENTPSDSVVVSWWDYGYWISVLGQRASVADGATINGTQIEILAKILTSRDAEAAKLLIQNFRVVPNKTYVLVYDTFVATPIYVYPINNADAAKAISAILRIAGYDIDADIYGNNPRTAQYIGSGPQKYVKIVSQGQQISLRPNWESPSIQNMLLYRIMINGIYTAFPGTIFYSADPSADGNLVDPDDRGNMTYFKPAAIFKSAITSVPGAYDIYVIVFIYQLVGAPE
;
A
#
# COMPACT_ATOMS: atom_id res chain seq x y z
N LEU A 1 41.51 -24.13 -42.00
CA LEU A 1 40.31 -23.98 -42.85
C LEU A 1 39.37 -25.17 -42.62
N THR A 2 38.54 -25.11 -41.59
CA THR A 2 37.37 -25.97 -41.40
C THR A 2 36.21 -25.10 -40.98
N ARG A 3 35.34 -24.80 -41.93
CA ARG A 3 34.04 -24.14 -41.70
C ARG A 3 33.20 -25.04 -40.79
N ALA A 4 33.02 -24.63 -39.53
CA ALA A 4 31.99 -25.19 -38.67
C ALA A 4 30.64 -24.85 -39.30
N ARG A 5 29.92 -25.85 -39.79
CA ARG A 5 28.52 -25.75 -40.20
C ARG A 5 27.71 -25.27 -39.00
N GLN A 6 27.27 -24.03 -39.06
CA GLN A 6 26.18 -23.56 -38.21
C GLN A 6 24.96 -24.44 -38.51
N ALA A 7 24.49 -25.18 -37.51
CA ALA A 7 23.20 -25.83 -37.59
C ALA A 7 22.14 -24.76 -37.92
N PRO A 8 21.26 -24.99 -38.91
CA PRO A 8 20.26 -24.02 -39.28
C PRO A 8 19.37 -23.79 -38.05
N ALA A 9 19.27 -22.53 -37.64
CA ALA A 9 18.23 -22.08 -36.71
C ALA A 9 16.91 -22.66 -37.23
N ARG A 10 16.25 -23.53 -36.45
CA ARG A 10 14.90 -24.00 -36.78
C ARG A 10 14.08 -22.77 -37.14
N ALA A 11 13.73 -22.62 -38.41
CA ALA A 11 12.77 -21.62 -38.86
C ALA A 11 11.54 -21.75 -37.94
N GLN A 12 11.31 -20.76 -37.11
CA GLN A 12 10.01 -20.59 -36.44
C GLN A 12 9.02 -20.54 -37.61
N GLN A 13 8.25 -21.61 -37.80
CA GLN A 13 7.12 -21.55 -38.69
C GLN A 13 6.23 -20.40 -38.22
N THR A 14 6.28 -19.32 -38.96
CA THR A 14 5.38 -18.20 -38.79
C THR A 14 3.99 -18.75 -39.05
N VAL A 15 3.26 -19.05 -37.94
CA VAL A 15 1.83 -19.30 -38.00
C VAL A 15 1.22 -17.99 -38.52
N VAL A 16 0.74 -18.00 -39.75
CA VAL A 16 0.05 -16.84 -40.32
C VAL A 16 -1.27 -16.70 -39.57
N ILE A 17 -1.23 -15.91 -38.52
CA ILE A 17 -2.43 -15.57 -37.75
C ILE A 17 -3.32 -14.71 -38.66
N PRO A 18 -4.53 -15.15 -38.98
CA PRO A 18 -5.44 -14.39 -39.84
C PRO A 18 -5.64 -12.96 -39.29
N ARG A 19 -5.72 -11.97 -40.18
CA ARG A 19 -5.85 -10.54 -39.79
C ARG A 19 -7.01 -10.29 -38.80
N TYR A 20 -8.10 -11.05 -38.93
CA TYR A 20 -9.26 -10.90 -37.99
C TYR A 20 -8.92 -11.24 -36.54
N PHE A 21 -7.96 -12.15 -36.26
CA PHE A 21 -7.53 -12.40 -34.88
C PHE A 21 -6.87 -11.18 -34.22
N ARG A 22 -6.22 -10.33 -35.00
CA ARG A 22 -5.67 -9.07 -34.51
C ARG A 22 -6.80 -8.12 -34.07
N TYR A 23 -7.88 -8.00 -34.85
CA TYR A 23 -9.02 -7.18 -34.50
C TYR A 23 -9.77 -7.72 -33.28
N ILE A 24 -9.98 -9.04 -33.21
CA ILE A 24 -10.57 -9.70 -32.03
C ILE A 24 -9.72 -9.40 -30.78
N SER A 25 -8.39 -9.53 -30.86
CA SER A 25 -7.50 -9.27 -29.73
C SER A 25 -7.57 -7.82 -29.26
N ILE A 26 -7.65 -6.86 -30.17
CA ILE A 26 -7.84 -5.44 -29.85
C ILE A 26 -9.20 -5.23 -29.20
N ALA A 27 -10.26 -5.79 -29.75
CA ALA A 27 -11.61 -5.68 -29.20
C ALA A 27 -11.68 -6.26 -27.78
N VAL A 28 -11.11 -7.45 -27.52
CA VAL A 28 -11.05 -8.06 -26.19
C VAL A 28 -10.25 -7.19 -25.22
N LEU A 29 -9.09 -6.67 -25.62
CA LEU A 29 -8.29 -5.77 -24.78
C LEU A 29 -9.08 -4.49 -24.43
N THR A 30 -9.70 -3.87 -25.44
CA THR A 30 -10.51 -2.65 -25.23
C THR A 30 -11.70 -2.92 -24.30
N ALA A 31 -12.40 -4.04 -24.49
CA ALA A 31 -13.52 -4.43 -23.62
C ALA A 31 -13.04 -4.69 -22.17
N THR A 32 -11.90 -5.35 -22.00
CA THR A 32 -11.28 -5.59 -20.68
C THR A 32 -10.92 -4.27 -20.01
N LEU A 33 -10.31 -3.34 -20.74
CA LEU A 33 -9.96 -2.00 -20.24
C LEU A 33 -11.22 -1.22 -19.86
N ALA A 34 -12.23 -1.18 -20.73
CA ALA A 34 -13.47 -0.45 -20.49
C ALA A 34 -14.21 -0.97 -19.25
N LEU A 35 -14.31 -2.29 -19.10
CA LEU A 35 -14.92 -2.90 -17.93
C LEU A 35 -14.11 -2.66 -16.65
N ALA A 36 -12.80 -2.78 -16.71
CA ALA A 36 -11.93 -2.51 -15.56
C ALA A 36 -12.03 -1.05 -15.09
N VAL A 37 -12.07 -0.09 -16.02
CA VAL A 37 -12.30 1.34 -15.76
C VAL A 37 -13.66 1.55 -15.11
N TYR A 38 -14.72 1.03 -15.72
CA TYR A 38 -16.10 1.17 -15.20
C TYR A 38 -16.22 0.68 -13.75
N LEU A 39 -15.70 -0.50 -13.46
CA LEU A 39 -15.78 -1.08 -12.12
C LEU A 39 -15.02 -0.26 -11.07
N ARG A 40 -13.91 0.38 -11.44
CA ARG A 40 -13.11 1.23 -10.55
C ARG A 40 -13.68 2.63 -10.36
N LEU A 41 -14.65 3.01 -11.16
CA LEU A 41 -15.37 4.28 -11.00
C LEU A 41 -16.50 4.19 -9.95
N TYR A 42 -16.84 3.01 -9.41
CA TYR A 42 -17.92 2.87 -8.43
C TYR A 42 -17.87 3.89 -7.28
N PRO A 43 -16.72 4.17 -6.62
CA PRO A 43 -16.69 5.16 -5.54
C PRO A 43 -17.14 6.54 -6.01
N LEU A 44 -16.71 6.97 -7.19
CA LEU A 44 -17.12 8.24 -7.78
C LEU A 44 -18.61 8.23 -8.18
N LEU A 45 -19.06 7.17 -8.85
CA LEU A 45 -20.46 7.05 -9.30
C LEU A 45 -21.43 7.03 -8.10
N ASN A 46 -21.08 6.30 -7.04
CA ASN A 46 -21.87 6.27 -5.81
C ASN A 46 -21.90 7.64 -5.14
N THR A 47 -20.77 8.34 -5.06
CA THR A 47 -20.67 9.69 -4.50
C THR A 47 -21.59 10.66 -5.23
N LEU A 48 -21.55 10.64 -6.56
CA LEU A 48 -22.41 11.48 -7.41
C LEU A 48 -23.90 11.09 -7.30
N GLN A 49 -24.21 9.80 -7.16
CA GLN A 49 -25.59 9.31 -6.97
C GLN A 49 -26.22 9.85 -5.68
N TYR A 50 -25.45 10.02 -4.62
CA TYR A 50 -25.88 10.63 -3.38
C TYR A 50 -25.88 12.18 -3.42
N GLY A 51 -25.49 12.79 -4.53
CA GLY A 51 -25.47 14.25 -4.72
C GLY A 51 -24.28 14.95 -4.08
N TYR A 52 -23.25 14.21 -3.70
CA TYR A 52 -22.01 14.79 -3.17
C TYR A 52 -21.03 15.14 -4.28
N TYR A 53 -20.17 16.12 -3.98
CA TYR A 53 -19.01 16.46 -4.80
C TYR A 53 -17.96 15.32 -4.78
N PRO A 54 -17.17 15.14 -5.85
CA PRO A 54 -16.08 14.15 -5.83
C PRO A 54 -15.08 14.43 -4.71
N TYR A 55 -14.87 13.46 -3.82
CA TYR A 55 -13.86 13.50 -2.77
C TYR A 55 -12.79 12.44 -3.03
N LEU A 56 -11.56 12.72 -2.58
CA LEU A 56 -10.51 11.72 -2.53
C LEU A 56 -10.89 10.64 -1.53
N ASP A 57 -10.59 9.40 -1.88
CA ASP A 57 -10.74 8.28 -0.99
C ASP A 57 -9.52 8.21 -0.06
N GLU A 58 -9.69 7.73 1.17
CA GLU A 58 -8.61 7.67 2.13
C GLU A 58 -8.12 9.07 2.65
N LEU A 59 -7.07 9.04 3.43
CA LEU A 59 -6.48 10.20 4.11
C LEU A 59 -5.27 10.75 3.35
N ASP A 60 -4.34 9.87 2.93
CA ASP A 60 -3.09 10.21 2.27
C ASP A 60 -3.22 10.98 0.95
N PRO A 61 -4.23 10.74 0.09
CA PRO A 61 -4.37 11.49 -1.17
C PRO A 61 -4.51 13.01 -0.99
N TYR A 62 -5.00 13.47 0.16
CA TYR A 62 -5.14 14.89 0.45
C TYR A 62 -3.79 15.62 0.57
N GLU A 63 -2.74 14.91 1.01
CA GLU A 63 -1.38 15.45 0.98
C GLU A 63 -0.96 15.81 -0.44
N ALA A 64 -1.09 14.87 -1.38
CA ALA A 64 -0.75 15.10 -2.78
C ALA A 64 -1.60 16.22 -3.39
N TYR A 65 -2.89 16.28 -3.05
CA TYR A 65 -3.77 17.38 -3.47
C TYR A 65 -3.26 18.73 -2.97
N TYR A 66 -2.87 18.82 -1.70
CA TYR A 66 -2.34 20.06 -1.12
C TYR A 66 -1.09 20.54 -1.87
N VAL A 67 -0.12 19.65 -2.06
CA VAL A 67 1.17 19.98 -2.69
C VAL A 67 0.96 20.40 -4.15
N VAL A 68 0.16 19.65 -4.91
CA VAL A 68 -0.13 20.01 -6.32
C VAL A 68 -0.86 21.36 -6.39
N ASN A 69 -1.84 21.60 -5.51
CA ASN A 69 -2.57 22.87 -5.48
C ASN A 69 -1.64 24.05 -5.15
N TYR A 70 -0.71 23.86 -4.22
CA TYR A 70 0.33 24.84 -3.91
C TYR A 70 1.21 25.16 -5.14
N MET A 71 1.67 24.13 -5.85
CA MET A 71 2.45 24.29 -7.07
C MET A 71 1.67 24.99 -8.20
N LEU A 72 0.37 24.78 -8.31
CA LEU A 72 -0.48 25.46 -9.29
C LEU A 72 -0.63 26.97 -9.03
N GLN A 73 -0.44 27.39 -7.79
CA GLN A 73 -0.51 28.80 -7.37
C GLN A 73 0.85 29.49 -7.44
N HIS A 74 1.96 28.78 -7.14
CA HIS A 74 3.30 29.35 -6.98
C HIS A 74 4.30 28.91 -8.06
N GLY A 75 3.89 28.00 -8.96
CA GLY A 75 4.72 27.49 -10.05
C GLY A 75 5.40 26.14 -9.75
N PRO A 76 5.95 25.48 -10.78
CA PRO A 76 6.46 24.10 -10.66
C PRO A 76 7.67 23.93 -9.74
N LEU A 77 8.48 24.96 -9.57
CA LEU A 77 9.67 24.91 -8.71
C LEU A 77 9.35 25.15 -7.23
N SER A 78 8.16 25.63 -6.90
CA SER A 78 7.74 25.86 -5.51
C SER A 78 7.65 24.58 -4.66
N TYR A 79 7.65 23.40 -5.29
CA TYR A 79 7.84 22.12 -4.58
C TYR A 79 9.11 22.14 -3.72
N PHE A 80 10.20 22.73 -4.20
CA PHE A 80 11.49 22.78 -3.48
C PHE A 80 11.49 23.77 -2.31
N ASP A 81 10.47 24.64 -2.22
CA ASP A 81 10.26 25.56 -1.10
C ASP A 81 9.43 24.95 0.04
N LEU A 82 8.85 23.75 -0.16
CA LEU A 82 7.98 23.07 0.80
C LEU A 82 8.79 22.41 1.94
N ARG A 83 9.42 23.26 2.74
CA ARG A 83 10.23 22.91 3.92
C ARG A 83 10.19 24.02 4.96
N PRO A 84 10.29 23.68 6.26
CA PRO A 84 10.37 24.72 7.30
C PRO A 84 11.52 25.71 7.03
N PRO A 85 11.31 27.03 7.24
CA PRO A 85 10.18 27.65 7.93
C PRO A 85 9.04 28.13 7.01
N ASN A 86 8.86 27.59 5.80
CA ASN A 86 7.76 28.01 4.93
C ASN A 86 6.40 27.84 5.63
N PRO A 87 5.57 28.88 5.76
CA PRO A 87 4.26 28.81 6.42
C PRO A 87 3.33 27.71 5.86
N ALA A 88 3.43 27.41 4.57
CA ALA A 88 2.61 26.41 3.91
C ALA A 88 2.81 24.98 4.48
N VAL A 89 3.98 24.69 5.04
CA VAL A 89 4.26 23.36 5.61
C VAL A 89 4.14 23.31 7.13
N MET A 90 3.97 24.47 7.80
CA MET A 90 3.84 24.54 9.25
C MET A 90 2.47 24.04 9.75
N ILE A 91 1.50 23.86 8.85
CA ILE A 91 0.20 23.25 9.19
C ILE A 91 0.27 21.73 9.34
N PHE A 92 1.37 21.11 8.93
CA PHE A 92 1.65 19.67 9.10
C PHE A 92 2.67 19.48 10.21
N TRP A 93 2.50 18.48 11.08
CA TRP A 93 3.46 18.16 12.14
C TRP A 93 3.80 19.35 13.05
N TYR A 94 2.77 20.12 13.39
CA TYR A 94 2.92 21.28 14.29
C TYR A 94 3.60 20.87 15.63
N PRO A 95 4.55 21.64 16.18
CA PRO A 95 4.96 22.98 15.75
C PRO A 95 6.17 23.02 14.81
N TRP A 96 6.70 21.88 14.40
CA TRP A 96 7.97 21.79 13.69
C TRP A 96 7.83 21.98 12.16
N GLY A 97 6.65 21.71 11.64
CA GLY A 97 6.42 21.68 10.20
C GLY A 97 6.96 20.39 9.56
N ARG A 98 6.64 20.20 8.28
CA ARG A 98 7.09 19.05 7.51
C ARG A 98 8.04 19.45 6.39
N ASP A 99 9.20 18.80 6.31
CA ASP A 99 10.09 18.91 5.15
C ASP A 99 9.69 17.87 4.09
N PHE A 100 8.96 18.31 3.05
CA PHE A 100 8.50 17.43 1.98
C PHE A 100 9.65 16.88 1.14
N LEU A 101 10.78 17.57 1.04
CA LEU A 101 11.93 17.10 0.24
C LEU A 101 12.61 15.88 0.83
N THR A 102 12.51 15.70 2.15
CA THR A 102 13.12 14.57 2.86
C THR A 102 12.13 13.49 3.25
N THR A 103 10.82 13.77 3.16
CA THR A 103 9.76 12.87 3.63
C THR A 103 8.80 12.41 2.53
N GLU A 104 8.85 13.02 1.34
CA GLU A 104 7.98 12.65 0.22
C GLU A 104 8.73 12.58 -1.11
N LEU A 105 8.22 11.78 -2.05
CA LEU A 105 8.79 11.58 -3.37
C LEU A 105 8.07 12.46 -4.42
N PRO A 106 8.80 13.14 -5.32
CA PRO A 106 8.24 14.13 -6.21
C PRO A 106 7.48 13.53 -7.41
N GLY A 107 7.65 12.24 -7.71
CA GLY A 107 7.20 11.65 -8.98
C GLY A 107 5.69 11.67 -9.16
N LEU A 108 4.91 11.30 -8.14
CA LEU A 108 3.44 11.42 -8.18
C LEU A 108 3.01 12.87 -8.38
N ILE A 109 3.57 13.76 -7.56
CA ILE A 109 3.23 15.20 -7.52
C ILE A 109 3.45 15.84 -8.89
N TYR A 110 4.66 15.70 -9.45
CA TYR A 110 4.96 16.25 -10.78
C TYR A 110 4.17 15.59 -11.90
N THR A 111 3.86 14.28 -11.78
CA THR A 111 3.02 13.62 -12.79
C THR A 111 1.63 14.23 -12.80
N ILE A 112 0.99 14.38 -11.64
CA ILE A 112 -0.34 15.00 -11.53
C ILE A 112 -0.27 16.44 -12.01
N TYR A 113 0.71 17.22 -11.53
CA TYR A 113 0.88 18.61 -11.93
C TYR A 113 0.94 18.77 -13.46
N LEU A 114 1.87 18.04 -14.11
CA LEU A 114 2.09 18.17 -15.56
C LEU A 114 0.92 17.66 -16.40
N THR A 115 0.28 16.57 -15.99
CA THR A 115 -0.85 15.99 -16.72
C THR A 115 -2.16 16.76 -16.46
N TYR A 116 -2.25 17.50 -15.36
CA TYR A 116 -3.40 18.33 -15.04
C TYR A 116 -3.42 19.66 -15.81
N ILE A 117 -2.26 20.25 -16.13
CA ILE A 117 -2.20 21.57 -16.83
C ILE A 117 -3.11 21.62 -18.05
N PRO A 118 -3.08 20.69 -19.02
CA PRO A 118 -3.98 20.73 -20.16
C PRO A 118 -5.45 20.54 -19.78
N LEU A 119 -5.76 19.79 -18.73
CA LEU A 119 -7.13 19.56 -18.25
C LEU A 119 -7.70 20.79 -17.54
N LYS A 120 -6.85 21.54 -16.83
CA LYS A 120 -7.22 22.84 -16.25
C LYS A 120 -7.71 23.82 -17.32
N LEU A 121 -7.10 23.83 -18.50
CA LEU A 121 -7.53 24.65 -19.64
C LEU A 121 -8.91 24.24 -20.16
N LEU A 122 -9.32 23.00 -19.94
CA LEU A 122 -10.64 22.49 -20.31
C LEU A 122 -11.68 22.67 -19.18
N GLY A 123 -11.33 23.36 -18.10
CA GLY A 123 -12.23 23.63 -16.97
C GLY A 123 -12.43 22.46 -15.99
N VAL A 124 -11.62 21.39 -16.08
CA VAL A 124 -11.67 20.29 -15.10
C VAL A 124 -11.05 20.79 -13.80
N ASP A 125 -11.70 20.60 -12.66
CA ASP A 125 -11.11 20.92 -11.36
C ASP A 125 -10.10 19.87 -10.91
N LEU A 126 -9.14 20.28 -10.04
CA LEU A 126 -8.06 19.41 -9.58
C LEU A 126 -8.56 18.20 -8.79
N MET A 127 -9.56 18.39 -7.92
CA MET A 127 -10.11 17.33 -7.08
C MET A 127 -10.71 16.22 -7.95
N THR A 128 -11.56 16.57 -8.91
CA THR A 128 -12.15 15.64 -9.87
C THR A 128 -11.09 14.90 -10.67
N TYR A 129 -10.05 15.62 -11.16
CA TYR A 129 -8.96 14.97 -11.86
C TYR A 129 -8.22 13.96 -10.98
N MET A 130 -7.89 14.34 -9.75
CA MET A 130 -7.20 13.44 -8.82
C MET A 130 -8.06 12.25 -8.41
N VAL A 131 -9.37 12.40 -8.30
CA VAL A 131 -10.30 11.27 -8.09
C VAL A 131 -10.24 10.29 -9.27
N LEU A 132 -10.09 10.77 -10.50
CA LEU A 132 -10.00 9.93 -11.71
C LEU A 132 -8.61 9.34 -11.94
N PHE A 133 -7.56 9.94 -11.38
CA PHE A 133 -6.17 9.57 -11.65
C PHE A 133 -5.85 8.08 -11.40
N PRO A 134 -6.29 7.41 -10.32
CA PRO A 134 -6.03 5.99 -10.11
C PRO A 134 -6.63 5.10 -11.19
N VAL A 135 -7.79 5.48 -11.70
CA VAL A 135 -8.46 4.74 -12.78
C VAL A 135 -7.68 4.86 -14.09
N ILE A 136 -7.19 6.06 -14.41
CA ILE A 136 -6.33 6.33 -15.56
C ILE A 136 -5.00 5.58 -15.42
N ALA A 137 -4.37 5.64 -14.26
CA ALA A 137 -3.14 4.93 -13.92
C ALA A 137 -3.30 3.41 -14.06
N THR A 138 -4.44 2.87 -13.64
CA THR A 138 -4.77 1.45 -13.81
C THR A 138 -4.96 1.06 -15.26
N ALA A 139 -5.62 1.87 -16.08
CA ALA A 139 -5.73 1.62 -17.51
C ALA A 139 -4.34 1.58 -18.18
N ALA A 140 -3.45 2.50 -17.83
CA ALA A 140 -2.06 2.48 -18.27
C ALA A 140 -1.33 1.20 -17.80
N SER A 141 -1.53 0.80 -16.53
CA SER A 141 -0.96 -0.45 -15.99
C SER A 141 -1.40 -1.67 -16.79
N LEU A 142 -2.69 -1.80 -17.11
CA LEU A 142 -3.23 -2.93 -17.90
C LEU A 142 -2.60 -3.02 -19.29
N ILE A 143 -2.36 -1.89 -19.95
CA ILE A 143 -1.63 -1.85 -21.22
C ILE A 143 -0.20 -2.36 -21.03
N GLY A 144 0.48 -1.90 -19.97
CA GLY A 144 1.83 -2.36 -19.63
C GLY A 144 1.88 -3.87 -19.34
N ILE A 145 0.89 -4.41 -18.60
CA ILE A 145 0.76 -5.85 -18.33
C ILE A 145 0.61 -6.63 -19.62
N TYR A 146 -0.23 -6.16 -20.54
CA TYR A 146 -0.37 -6.79 -21.85
C TYR A 146 0.97 -6.83 -22.62
N LEU A 147 1.72 -5.73 -22.63
CA LEU A 147 2.99 -5.63 -23.34
C LEU A 147 4.04 -6.57 -22.75
N VAL A 148 4.25 -6.56 -21.43
CA VAL A 148 5.26 -7.43 -20.79
C VAL A 148 4.86 -8.90 -20.87
N SER A 149 3.59 -9.23 -20.66
CA SER A 149 3.09 -10.61 -20.75
C SER A 149 3.23 -11.18 -22.16
N LYS A 150 2.99 -10.36 -23.19
CA LYS A 150 3.22 -10.74 -24.58
C LYS A 150 4.69 -10.93 -24.88
N GLU A 151 5.55 -10.05 -24.36
CA GLU A 151 7.01 -10.18 -24.52
C GLU A 151 7.54 -11.45 -23.82
N LEU A 152 7.07 -11.77 -22.62
CA LEU A 152 7.50 -12.97 -21.88
C LEU A 152 7.03 -14.27 -22.54
N SER A 153 5.74 -14.35 -22.89
CA SER A 153 5.10 -15.58 -23.34
C SER A 153 5.18 -15.83 -24.86
N GLY A 154 5.39 -14.76 -25.64
CA GLY A 154 5.25 -14.79 -27.11
C GLY A 154 3.80 -15.00 -27.58
N SER A 155 2.80 -15.05 -26.67
CA SER A 155 1.40 -15.37 -26.93
C SER A 155 0.48 -14.19 -26.66
N THR A 156 -0.30 -13.78 -27.67
CA THR A 156 -1.33 -12.75 -27.51
C THR A 156 -2.45 -13.21 -26.57
N PHE A 157 -2.80 -14.51 -26.63
CA PHE A 157 -3.80 -15.08 -25.73
C PHE A 157 -3.35 -15.01 -24.26
N ALA A 158 -2.12 -15.46 -23.96
CA ALA A 158 -1.58 -15.40 -22.61
C ALA A 158 -1.49 -13.96 -22.08
N ALA A 159 -1.14 -13.00 -22.95
CA ALA A 159 -1.12 -11.58 -22.60
C ALA A 159 -2.51 -11.05 -22.25
N LEU A 160 -3.55 -11.39 -23.04
CA LEU A 160 -4.93 -11.00 -22.76
C LEU A 160 -5.44 -11.62 -21.46
N ALA A 161 -5.18 -12.92 -21.23
CA ALA A 161 -5.57 -13.61 -20.01
C ALA A 161 -4.93 -12.98 -18.77
N SER A 162 -3.61 -12.70 -18.80
CA SER A 162 -2.89 -12.06 -17.71
C SER A 162 -3.40 -10.64 -17.44
N THR A 163 -3.73 -9.89 -18.49
CA THR A 163 -4.33 -8.56 -18.37
C THR A 163 -5.71 -8.64 -17.71
N ALA A 164 -6.55 -9.60 -18.11
CA ALA A 164 -7.85 -9.83 -17.55
C ALA A 164 -7.76 -10.26 -16.06
N PHE A 165 -6.77 -11.09 -15.68
CA PHE A 165 -6.57 -11.48 -14.29
C PHE A 165 -6.35 -10.26 -13.40
N PHE A 166 -5.45 -9.34 -13.75
CA PHE A 166 -5.26 -8.13 -12.96
C PHE A 166 -6.44 -7.15 -13.07
N ALA A 167 -7.08 -7.05 -14.24
CA ALA A 167 -8.24 -6.19 -14.43
C ALA A 167 -9.36 -6.48 -13.43
N PHE A 168 -9.53 -7.75 -13.05
CA PHE A 168 -10.58 -8.22 -12.15
C PHE A 168 -10.11 -8.50 -10.72
N LEU A 169 -8.82 -8.37 -10.43
CA LEU A 169 -8.30 -8.32 -9.07
C LEU A 169 -8.33 -6.87 -8.59
N PHE A 170 -9.35 -6.53 -7.83
CA PHE A 170 -9.48 -5.18 -7.28
C PHE A 170 -8.55 -4.99 -6.11
N THR A 171 -7.97 -3.82 -6.04
CA THR A 171 -7.27 -3.31 -4.87
C THR A 171 -7.73 -1.88 -4.64
N ASP A 172 -7.78 -1.46 -3.40
CA ASP A 172 -8.08 -0.09 -2.98
C ASP A 172 -7.27 0.95 -3.76
N ARG A 173 -5.99 0.67 -4.00
CA ARG A 173 -5.02 1.55 -4.68
C ARG A 173 -5.29 1.76 -6.18
N THR A 174 -6.34 1.13 -6.72
CA THR A 174 -6.72 1.22 -8.15
C THR A 174 -8.08 1.87 -8.39
N ILE A 175 -8.85 2.14 -7.32
CA ILE A 175 -10.20 2.72 -7.40
C ILE A 175 -10.16 4.25 -7.45
N ALA A 176 -11.25 4.84 -7.91
CA ALA A 176 -11.41 6.28 -7.96
C ALA A 176 -11.22 6.92 -6.59
N GLY A 177 -10.41 7.97 -6.52
CA GLY A 177 -10.11 8.72 -5.30
C GLY A 177 -8.85 8.30 -4.57
N PHE A 178 -8.34 7.08 -4.78
CA PHE A 178 -7.16 6.55 -4.07
C PHE A 178 -5.83 6.99 -4.71
N THR A 179 -5.58 8.28 -4.76
CA THR A 179 -4.43 8.89 -5.46
C THR A 179 -3.21 9.01 -4.56
N VAL A 180 -2.42 7.95 -4.50
CA VAL A 180 -1.22 7.85 -3.66
C VAL A 180 -0.01 7.39 -4.47
N LYS A 181 1.19 7.50 -3.88
CA LYS A 181 2.46 7.03 -4.49
C LYS A 181 2.42 5.57 -4.96
N TYR A 182 1.63 4.74 -4.34
CA TYR A 182 1.47 3.32 -4.72
C TYR A 182 0.67 3.16 -6.01
N THR A 183 -0.33 3.98 -6.24
CA THR A 183 -1.07 4.04 -7.51
C THR A 183 -0.13 4.34 -8.67
N MET A 184 0.79 5.29 -8.47
CA MET A 184 1.83 5.60 -9.45
C MET A 184 2.80 4.45 -9.67
N ALA A 185 3.20 3.76 -8.60
CA ALA A 185 4.05 2.58 -8.70
C ALA A 185 3.40 1.45 -9.50
N LEU A 186 2.11 1.17 -9.28
CA LEU A 186 1.35 0.18 -10.07
C LEU A 186 1.27 0.55 -11.54
N ALA A 187 1.20 1.85 -11.88
CA ALA A 187 1.21 2.31 -13.26
C ALA A 187 2.58 2.08 -13.94
N ILE A 188 3.69 2.34 -13.25
CA ILE A 188 5.04 2.27 -13.81
C ILE A 188 5.59 0.84 -13.83
N LEU A 189 5.27 0.02 -12.83
CA LEU A 189 5.83 -1.32 -12.61
C LEU A 189 5.79 -2.23 -13.85
N PRO A 190 4.67 -2.39 -14.58
CA PRO A 190 4.65 -3.28 -15.74
C PRO A 190 5.55 -2.77 -16.88
N TYR A 191 5.75 -1.46 -17.00
CA TYR A 191 6.69 -0.89 -17.99
C TYR A 191 8.14 -1.08 -17.56
N ALA A 192 8.44 -1.01 -16.27
CA ALA A 192 9.76 -1.33 -15.76
C ALA A 192 10.13 -2.80 -16.04
N LEU A 193 9.19 -3.72 -15.80
CA LEU A 193 9.37 -5.14 -16.13
C LEU A 193 9.49 -5.35 -17.65
N TYR A 194 8.67 -4.69 -18.47
CA TYR A 194 8.73 -4.77 -19.93
C TYR A 194 10.08 -4.28 -20.50
N THR A 195 10.54 -3.13 -20.04
CA THR A 195 11.80 -2.56 -20.51
C THR A 195 12.99 -3.42 -20.13
N PHE A 196 12.98 -4.05 -18.94
CA PHE A 196 14.02 -5.00 -18.55
C PHE A 196 14.02 -6.25 -19.43
N VAL A 197 12.86 -6.90 -19.66
CA VAL A 197 12.76 -8.08 -20.51
C VAL A 197 13.26 -7.77 -21.92
N LYS A 198 12.91 -6.61 -22.45
CA LYS A 198 13.37 -6.18 -23.78
C LYS A 198 14.87 -5.89 -23.83
N ALA A 199 15.43 -5.26 -22.80
CA ALA A 199 16.86 -5.04 -22.64
C ALA A 199 17.62 -6.38 -22.57
N TYR A 200 17.12 -7.27 -21.71
CA TYR A 200 17.71 -8.56 -21.44
C TYR A 200 17.69 -9.52 -22.63
N ARG A 201 16.62 -9.49 -23.46
CA ARG A 201 16.55 -10.25 -24.72
C ARG A 201 17.46 -9.70 -25.82
N SER A 202 17.53 -8.40 -25.93
CA SER A 202 18.26 -7.75 -27.03
C SER A 202 19.75 -7.55 -26.74
N MET A 203 20.12 -7.46 -25.45
CA MET A 203 21.45 -7.10 -24.94
C MET A 203 21.99 -5.77 -25.53
N LYS A 204 21.08 -4.85 -25.94
CA LYS A 204 21.44 -3.55 -26.51
C LYS A 204 21.59 -2.50 -25.41
N PRO A 205 22.68 -1.72 -25.38
CA PRO A 205 22.93 -0.68 -24.36
C PRO A 205 21.78 0.30 -24.18
N LEU A 206 21.19 0.79 -25.28
CA LEU A 206 20.06 1.72 -25.24
C LEU A 206 18.85 1.17 -24.46
N HIS A 207 18.56 -0.13 -24.57
CA HIS A 207 17.44 -0.71 -23.85
C HIS A 207 17.71 -0.81 -22.34
N PHE A 208 18.96 -1.04 -21.92
CA PHE A 208 19.36 -0.99 -20.51
C PHE A 208 19.30 0.41 -19.96
N LEU A 209 19.70 1.43 -20.73
CA LEU A 209 19.54 2.82 -20.34
C LEU A 209 18.06 3.20 -20.17
N ILE A 210 17.19 2.81 -21.11
CA ILE A 210 15.74 3.05 -21.03
C ILE A 210 15.18 2.40 -19.76
N HIS A 211 15.55 1.14 -19.48
CA HIS A 211 15.14 0.48 -18.25
C HIS A 211 15.63 1.22 -17.01
N GLY A 212 16.90 1.62 -16.99
CA GLY A 212 17.47 2.41 -15.91
C GLY A 212 16.73 3.72 -15.65
N LEU A 213 16.34 4.46 -16.72
CA LEU A 213 15.54 5.68 -16.62
C LEU A 213 14.13 5.42 -16.05
N VAL A 214 13.48 4.33 -16.46
CA VAL A 214 12.16 3.94 -15.92
C VAL A 214 12.26 3.59 -14.44
N VAL A 215 13.30 2.86 -14.03
CA VAL A 215 13.54 2.52 -12.60
C VAL A 215 13.88 3.78 -11.78
N ALA A 216 14.69 4.69 -12.34
CA ALA A 216 15.00 5.96 -11.71
C ALA A 216 13.75 6.84 -11.50
N TYR A 217 12.86 6.91 -12.51
CA TYR A 217 11.58 7.58 -12.36
C TYR A 217 10.68 6.90 -11.31
N MET A 218 10.69 5.56 -11.26
CA MET A 218 9.98 4.82 -10.21
C MET A 218 10.57 5.11 -8.83
N ALA A 219 11.90 5.28 -8.71
CA ALA A 219 12.55 5.67 -7.46
C ALA A 219 12.12 7.07 -6.98
N LEU A 220 11.87 7.99 -7.89
CA LEU A 220 11.30 9.31 -7.58
C LEU A 220 9.79 9.25 -7.25
N SER A 221 9.13 8.12 -7.49
CA SER A 221 7.66 8.00 -7.36
C SER A 221 7.22 7.11 -6.20
N SER A 222 7.97 6.05 -5.86
CA SER A 222 7.59 5.09 -4.82
C SER A 222 8.74 4.19 -4.41
N GLY A 223 8.83 3.81 -3.14
CA GLY A 223 9.79 2.85 -2.61
C GLY A 223 9.76 1.45 -3.25
N LEU A 224 8.74 1.13 -4.04
CA LEU A 224 8.62 -0.15 -4.74
C LEU A 224 9.64 -0.36 -5.87
N TYR A 225 10.33 0.70 -6.31
CA TYR A 225 11.48 0.56 -7.21
C TYR A 225 12.53 -0.43 -6.67
N ILE A 226 12.61 -0.56 -5.34
CA ILE A 226 13.55 -1.45 -4.65
C ILE A 226 13.42 -2.89 -5.17
N GLY A 227 12.21 -3.41 -5.28
CA GLY A 227 11.96 -4.76 -5.78
C GLY A 227 12.38 -4.93 -7.24
N VAL A 228 12.04 -3.97 -8.11
CA VAL A 228 12.42 -3.99 -9.52
C VAL A 228 13.93 -3.91 -9.70
N LEU A 229 14.58 -3.00 -8.98
CA LEU A 229 16.03 -2.82 -9.01
C LEU A 229 16.74 -4.08 -8.54
N ALA A 230 16.32 -4.65 -7.40
CA ALA A 230 16.90 -5.86 -6.84
C ALA A 230 16.76 -7.06 -7.80
N ILE A 231 15.58 -7.28 -8.38
CA ILE A 231 15.34 -8.38 -9.34
C ILE A 231 16.18 -8.20 -10.60
N SER A 232 16.26 -6.98 -11.14
CA SER A 232 17.07 -6.67 -12.32
C SER A 232 18.56 -6.88 -12.05
N CYS A 233 19.06 -6.37 -10.92
CA CYS A 233 20.45 -6.54 -10.49
C CYS A 233 20.79 -8.02 -10.23
N LEU A 234 19.94 -8.74 -9.49
CA LEU A 234 20.14 -10.16 -9.21
C LEU A 234 20.17 -10.99 -10.50
N THR A 235 19.28 -10.69 -11.45
CA THR A 235 19.26 -11.34 -12.75
C THR A 235 20.58 -11.11 -13.50
N MET A 236 21.12 -9.89 -13.50
CA MET A 236 22.41 -9.56 -14.12
C MET A 236 23.58 -10.21 -13.39
N ILE A 237 23.56 -10.32 -12.07
CA ILE A 237 24.58 -11.00 -11.26
C ILE A 237 24.63 -12.50 -11.59
N ILE A 238 23.47 -13.16 -11.72
CA ILE A 238 23.38 -14.61 -12.01
C ILE A 238 23.63 -14.92 -13.48
N TYR A 239 23.39 -13.98 -14.38
CA TYR A 239 23.56 -14.15 -15.82
C TYR A 239 24.86 -14.85 -16.27
N PRO A 240 26.06 -14.50 -15.74
CA PRO A 240 27.32 -15.16 -16.11
C PRO A 240 27.42 -16.64 -15.75
N LEU A 241 26.61 -17.13 -14.81
CA LEU A 241 26.55 -18.55 -14.42
C LEU A 241 25.74 -19.39 -15.42
N VAL A 242 24.74 -18.77 -16.06
CA VAL A 242 23.83 -19.44 -17.00
C VAL A 242 24.39 -19.46 -18.42
N THR A 243 25.05 -18.38 -18.85
CA THR A 243 25.59 -18.27 -20.23
C THR A 243 27.11 -18.18 -20.27
N LYS A 244 27.70 -18.83 -21.29
CA LYS A 244 29.17 -18.81 -21.51
C LYS A 244 29.60 -17.82 -22.59
N LYS A 245 28.69 -17.30 -23.38
CA LYS A 245 29.00 -16.56 -24.63
C LYS A 245 28.59 -15.09 -24.49
N VAL A 246 29.37 -14.31 -23.71
CA VAL A 246 29.14 -12.88 -23.67
C VAL A 246 30.46 -12.12 -23.57
N GLU A 247 30.52 -11.03 -24.30
CA GLU A 247 31.63 -10.11 -24.23
C GLU A 247 31.59 -9.37 -22.83
N PRO A 248 32.67 -9.50 -22.04
CA PRO A 248 32.71 -8.90 -20.68
C PRO A 248 32.41 -7.41 -20.64
N ARG A 249 32.98 -6.66 -21.59
CA ARG A 249 32.78 -5.19 -21.68
C ARG A 249 31.33 -4.83 -21.94
N SER A 250 30.65 -5.57 -22.79
CA SER A 250 29.25 -5.34 -23.13
C SER A 250 28.33 -5.55 -21.92
N ILE A 251 28.54 -6.61 -21.13
CA ILE A 251 27.73 -6.86 -19.93
C ILE A 251 27.93 -5.77 -18.88
N LEU A 252 29.18 -5.41 -18.63
CA LEU A 252 29.49 -4.40 -17.60
C LEU A 252 28.94 -3.03 -18.02
N ALA A 253 29.07 -2.65 -19.31
CA ALA A 253 28.48 -1.44 -19.87
C ALA A 253 26.95 -1.43 -19.75
N ASN A 254 26.29 -2.55 -20.08
CA ASN A 254 24.85 -2.68 -19.98
C ASN A 254 24.37 -2.59 -18.52
N ALA A 255 25.07 -3.25 -17.59
CA ALA A 255 24.77 -3.13 -16.16
C ALA A 255 24.98 -1.71 -15.64
N ALA A 256 26.06 -1.04 -16.06
CA ALA A 256 26.33 0.35 -15.70
C ALA A 256 25.21 1.28 -16.20
N LEU A 257 24.80 1.17 -17.45
CA LEU A 257 23.70 1.96 -18.03
C LEU A 257 22.35 1.68 -17.34
N MET A 258 22.15 0.46 -16.87
CA MET A 258 20.95 0.07 -16.11
C MET A 258 20.88 0.77 -14.74
N VAL A 259 21.99 0.83 -13.99
CA VAL A 259 21.97 1.33 -12.60
C VAL A 259 22.32 2.82 -12.48
N LEU A 260 23.05 3.40 -13.45
CA LEU A 260 23.50 4.79 -13.40
C LEU A 260 22.37 5.81 -13.18
N PRO A 261 21.20 5.75 -13.85
CA PRO A 261 20.13 6.70 -13.62
C PRO A 261 19.63 6.68 -12.17
N SER A 262 19.51 5.49 -11.56
CA SER A 262 19.12 5.34 -10.14
C SER A 262 20.20 5.87 -9.20
N ILE A 263 21.47 5.64 -9.50
CA ILE A 263 22.61 6.19 -8.72
C ILE A 263 22.54 7.72 -8.73
N LEU A 264 22.28 8.34 -9.88
CA LEU A 264 22.14 9.79 -9.99
C LEU A 264 20.99 10.31 -9.12
N VAL A 265 19.84 9.66 -9.11
CA VAL A 265 18.71 9.98 -8.22
C VAL A 265 19.10 9.88 -6.76
N PHE A 266 19.81 8.82 -6.35
CA PHE A 266 20.21 8.62 -4.96
C PHE A 266 21.20 9.68 -4.47
N ILE A 267 22.04 10.20 -5.35
CA ILE A 267 22.99 11.27 -5.00
C ILE A 267 22.31 12.64 -4.98
N SER A 268 21.39 12.89 -5.90
CA SER A 268 20.85 14.24 -6.14
C SER A 268 19.60 14.57 -5.33
N TYR A 269 18.78 13.55 -4.97
CA TYR A 269 17.52 13.82 -4.28
C TYR A 269 17.68 13.73 -2.74
N PRO A 270 17.25 14.77 -1.98
CA PRO A 270 17.54 14.89 -0.54
C PRO A 270 17.08 13.74 0.33
N MET A 271 15.97 13.07 -0.02
CA MET A 271 15.43 11.93 0.72
C MET A 271 16.40 10.73 0.78
N TYR A 272 17.27 10.57 -0.25
CA TYR A 272 18.21 9.47 -0.32
C TYR A 272 19.59 9.85 0.23
N GLY A 273 20.29 10.77 -0.43
CA GLY A 273 21.65 11.18 -0.10
C GLY A 273 22.72 10.13 -0.45
N ILE A 274 23.99 10.54 -0.42
CA ILE A 274 25.12 9.68 -0.76
C ILE A 274 25.20 8.41 0.13
N SER A 275 24.82 8.53 1.41
CA SER A 275 24.84 7.40 2.34
C SER A 275 23.95 6.24 1.90
N TYR A 276 22.93 6.51 1.09
CA TYR A 276 22.04 5.50 0.54
C TYR A 276 22.77 4.47 -0.34
N LEU A 277 23.84 4.87 -1.03
CA LEU A 277 24.65 4.01 -1.89
C LEU A 277 25.44 2.92 -1.14
N TYR A 278 25.66 3.07 0.17
CA TYR A 278 26.42 2.09 0.96
C TYR A 278 25.71 1.59 2.22
N LYS A 279 24.61 2.24 2.63
CA LYS A 279 23.84 1.84 3.81
C LYS A 279 22.46 1.24 3.49
N SER A 280 22.04 1.27 2.23
CA SER A 280 20.70 0.89 1.85
C SER A 280 20.68 0.09 0.54
N VAL A 281 19.51 -0.05 -0.05
CA VAL A 281 19.30 -0.78 -1.32
C VAL A 281 20.12 -0.21 -2.48
N GLY A 282 20.50 1.06 -2.41
CA GLY A 282 21.45 1.66 -3.34
C GLY A 282 22.78 0.89 -3.42
N ALA A 283 23.22 0.25 -2.34
CA ALA A 283 24.40 -0.60 -2.33
C ALA A 283 24.32 -1.77 -3.34
N VAL A 284 23.11 -2.26 -3.64
CA VAL A 284 22.89 -3.34 -4.62
C VAL A 284 23.35 -2.93 -6.03
N THR A 285 23.26 -1.63 -6.36
CA THR A 285 23.72 -1.09 -7.65
C THR A 285 25.24 -1.18 -7.79
N LEU A 286 25.96 -0.73 -6.77
CA LEU A 286 27.43 -0.78 -6.72
C LEU A 286 27.93 -2.23 -6.65
N LEU A 287 27.27 -3.05 -5.84
CA LEU A 287 27.56 -4.48 -5.70
C LEU A 287 27.41 -5.22 -7.04
N THR A 288 26.39 -4.88 -7.83
CA THR A 288 26.18 -5.47 -9.15
C THR A 288 27.38 -5.20 -10.08
N LEU A 289 27.81 -3.95 -10.15
CA LEU A 289 28.98 -3.58 -10.95
C LEU A 289 30.25 -4.25 -10.44
N PHE A 290 30.46 -4.27 -9.14
CA PHE A 290 31.61 -4.91 -8.51
C PHE A 290 31.65 -6.42 -8.80
N LEU A 291 30.56 -7.14 -8.58
CA LEU A 291 30.50 -8.59 -8.83
C LEU A 291 30.71 -8.96 -10.30
N LEU A 292 30.15 -8.18 -11.22
CA LEU A 292 30.38 -8.38 -12.65
C LEU A 292 31.82 -8.09 -13.05
N ALA A 293 32.43 -7.03 -12.53
CA ALA A 293 33.85 -6.73 -12.74
C ALA A 293 34.75 -7.85 -12.17
N LEU A 294 34.45 -8.29 -10.95
CA LEU A 294 35.16 -9.39 -10.30
C LEU A 294 35.07 -10.68 -11.14
N ARG A 295 33.87 -11.01 -11.63
CA ARG A 295 33.62 -12.22 -12.45
C ARG A 295 34.42 -12.24 -13.74
N TYR A 296 34.56 -11.12 -14.42
CA TYR A 296 35.12 -11.07 -15.75
C TYR A 296 36.60 -10.69 -15.81
N TYR A 297 37.10 -9.93 -14.82
CA TYR A 297 38.48 -9.42 -14.86
C TYR A 297 39.39 -10.01 -13.78
N ILE A 298 38.89 -10.35 -12.61
CA ILE A 298 39.73 -10.80 -11.48
C ILE A 298 39.70 -12.32 -11.32
N ILE A 299 38.51 -12.94 -11.18
CA ILE A 299 38.38 -14.38 -10.96
C ILE A 299 39.02 -15.23 -12.08
N PRO A 300 38.93 -14.90 -13.38
CA PRO A 300 39.58 -15.70 -14.41
C PRO A 300 41.12 -15.69 -14.36
N VAL A 301 41.68 -14.63 -13.79
CA VAL A 301 43.16 -14.53 -13.58
C VAL A 301 43.59 -15.43 -12.44
N ILE A 302 42.87 -15.43 -11.31
CA ILE A 302 43.22 -16.17 -10.10
C ILE A 302 42.88 -17.65 -10.22
N THR A 303 41.68 -17.98 -10.77
CA THR A 303 41.18 -19.36 -10.83
C THR A 303 40.53 -19.68 -12.19
N PRO A 304 41.31 -19.74 -13.30
CA PRO A 304 40.75 -19.85 -14.62
C PRO A 304 39.90 -21.11 -14.85
N LYS A 305 40.30 -22.27 -14.28
CA LYS A 305 39.61 -23.55 -14.43
C LYS A 305 38.34 -23.66 -13.59
N LYS A 306 38.20 -22.87 -12.48
CA LYS A 306 37.08 -22.94 -11.53
C LYS A 306 36.33 -21.60 -11.40
N ALA A 307 36.46 -20.72 -12.41
CA ALA A 307 35.93 -19.35 -12.33
C ALA A 307 34.43 -19.27 -12.00
N ASN A 308 33.59 -20.19 -12.50
CA ASN A 308 32.16 -20.21 -12.15
C ASN A 308 31.91 -20.62 -10.69
N ILE A 309 32.68 -21.60 -10.20
CA ILE A 309 32.55 -22.06 -8.79
C ILE A 309 33.02 -20.95 -7.84
N ALA A 310 34.15 -20.33 -8.15
CA ALA A 310 34.69 -19.21 -7.36
C ALA A 310 33.70 -18.03 -7.33
N TYR A 311 33.11 -17.69 -8.48
CA TYR A 311 32.12 -16.62 -8.56
C TYR A 311 30.85 -16.95 -7.76
N LEU A 312 30.33 -18.17 -7.88
CA LEU A 312 29.18 -18.61 -7.08
C LEU A 312 29.47 -18.56 -5.59
N ALA A 313 30.64 -19.04 -5.17
CA ALA A 313 31.07 -18.96 -3.79
C ALA A 313 31.15 -17.51 -3.30
N THR A 314 31.67 -16.60 -4.12
CA THR A 314 31.71 -15.15 -3.81
C THR A 314 30.31 -14.58 -3.63
N ILE A 315 29.35 -14.90 -4.50
CA ILE A 315 27.94 -14.46 -4.37
C ILE A 315 27.35 -14.96 -3.05
N ILE A 316 27.57 -16.23 -2.70
CA ILE A 316 27.04 -16.82 -1.46
C ILE A 316 27.65 -16.14 -0.23
N VAL A 317 28.97 -15.93 -0.20
CA VAL A 317 29.65 -15.28 0.93
C VAL A 317 29.19 -13.84 1.10
N ILE A 318 29.12 -13.07 0.01
CA ILE A 318 28.65 -11.67 0.06
C ILE A 318 27.17 -11.60 0.44
N GLY A 319 26.36 -12.52 -0.07
CA GLY A 319 24.94 -12.62 0.29
C GLY A 319 24.74 -12.92 1.78
N ALA A 320 25.48 -13.89 2.31
CA ALA A 320 25.45 -14.23 3.74
C ALA A 320 25.93 -13.05 4.62
N ALA A 321 27.01 -12.39 4.23
CA ALA A 321 27.48 -11.19 4.91
C ALA A 321 26.43 -10.06 4.88
N GLY A 322 25.76 -9.86 3.74
CA GLY A 322 24.67 -8.89 3.60
C GLY A 322 23.52 -9.17 4.55
N VAL A 323 23.05 -10.42 4.62
CA VAL A 323 21.99 -10.85 5.56
C VAL A 323 22.44 -10.61 7.01
N ALA A 324 23.67 -10.98 7.37
CA ALA A 324 24.20 -10.75 8.71
C ALA A 324 24.23 -9.24 9.08
N LEU A 325 24.69 -8.39 8.15
CA LEU A 325 24.73 -6.94 8.36
C LEU A 325 23.32 -6.31 8.50
N ILE A 326 22.33 -6.85 7.79
CA ILE A 326 20.91 -6.43 7.96
C ILE A 326 20.40 -6.87 9.33
N SER A 327 20.68 -8.11 9.74
CA SER A 327 20.23 -8.67 11.04
C SER A 327 20.75 -7.90 12.25
N ILE A 328 21.97 -7.34 12.16
CA ILE A 328 22.55 -6.50 13.22
C ILE A 328 22.26 -5.01 13.06
N GLY A 329 21.38 -4.64 12.11
CA GLY A 329 20.88 -3.27 11.91
C GLY A 329 21.88 -2.29 11.25
N HIS A 330 22.98 -2.77 10.67
CA HIS A 330 23.95 -1.92 9.97
C HIS A 330 23.59 -1.61 8.52
N LEU A 331 22.83 -2.47 7.87
CA LEU A 331 22.31 -2.25 6.53
C LEU A 331 20.78 -2.33 6.55
N VAL A 332 20.14 -1.44 5.82
CA VAL A 332 18.69 -1.44 5.55
C VAL A 332 17.84 -1.70 6.79
N GLY A 333 17.17 -0.68 7.29
CA GLY A 333 16.19 -0.81 8.37
C GLY A 333 14.76 -1.01 7.85
N GLY A 334 13.84 -1.22 8.77
CA GLY A 334 12.42 -1.06 8.56
C GLY A 334 11.79 -2.08 7.61
N LYS A 335 10.92 -1.60 6.74
CA LYS A 335 10.07 -2.40 5.84
C LYS A 335 10.83 -3.41 4.97
N VAL A 336 12.05 -3.10 4.54
CA VAL A 336 12.85 -3.99 3.68
C VAL A 336 13.36 -5.20 4.48
N ALA A 337 13.83 -5.00 5.70
CA ALA A 337 14.27 -6.09 6.57
C ALA A 337 13.10 -7.02 6.93
N GLN A 338 11.92 -6.46 7.15
CA GLN A 338 10.70 -7.24 7.39
C GLN A 338 10.26 -8.00 6.13
N ALA A 339 10.26 -7.35 4.96
CA ALA A 339 9.94 -8.02 3.69
C ALA A 339 10.87 -9.21 3.38
N LEU A 340 12.11 -9.13 3.86
CA LEU A 340 13.09 -10.22 3.78
C LEU A 340 12.98 -11.25 4.91
N GLY A 341 12.01 -11.12 5.82
CA GLY A 341 11.82 -12.04 6.95
C GLY A 341 12.96 -12.00 8.00
N ILE A 342 13.81 -10.95 7.97
CA ILE A 342 14.98 -10.83 8.86
C ILE A 342 14.58 -10.23 10.22
N THR A 343 13.60 -9.34 10.24
CA THR A 343 13.04 -8.75 11.45
C THR A 343 11.52 -8.84 11.42
N HIS A 344 10.93 -9.25 12.54
CA HIS A 344 9.45 -9.31 12.67
C HIS A 344 8.88 -8.07 13.40
N VAL A 345 9.73 -7.16 13.87
CA VAL A 345 9.30 -6.04 14.72
C VAL A 345 9.97 -4.75 14.28
N LEU A 346 9.17 -3.81 13.78
CA LEU A 346 9.59 -2.47 13.41
C LEU A 346 9.31 -1.40 14.50
N GLY A 347 9.11 -1.83 15.75
CA GLY A 347 8.69 -0.98 16.87
C GLY A 347 7.17 -1.03 17.10
N THR A 348 6.72 -0.40 18.20
CA THR A 348 5.32 -0.41 18.64
C THR A 348 4.34 0.13 17.61
N LEU A 349 4.74 1.13 16.82
CA LEU A 349 3.89 1.70 15.76
C LEU A 349 3.57 0.67 14.66
N SER A 350 4.50 -0.22 14.32
CA SER A 350 4.31 -1.21 13.24
C SER A 350 3.25 -2.25 13.55
N PHE A 351 3.03 -2.57 14.82
CA PHE A 351 1.95 -3.49 15.23
C PHE A 351 0.56 -2.92 14.98
N THR A 352 0.45 -1.60 14.87
CA THR A 352 -0.82 -0.89 14.72
C THR A 352 -1.22 -0.70 13.26
N ILE A 353 -0.31 -1.00 12.32
CA ILE A 353 -0.54 -0.86 10.88
C ILE A 353 -0.89 -2.23 10.32
N ALA A 354 -2.15 -2.41 9.92
CA ALA A 354 -2.67 -3.68 9.42
C ALA A 354 -1.89 -4.25 8.22
N GLU A 355 -1.35 -3.37 7.39
CA GLU A 355 -0.57 -3.71 6.19
C GLU A 355 0.81 -4.34 6.50
N TYR A 356 1.29 -4.23 7.73
CA TYR A 356 2.60 -4.80 8.14
C TYR A 356 2.50 -6.22 8.69
N GLN A 357 1.31 -6.79 8.67
CA GLN A 357 1.12 -8.17 9.11
C GLN A 357 1.51 -9.17 8.01
N PRO A 358 2.03 -10.35 8.36
CA PRO A 358 2.26 -11.43 7.40
C PRO A 358 0.94 -11.92 6.81
N THR A 359 1.00 -12.42 5.58
CA THR A 359 -0.15 -13.08 4.96
C THR A 359 -0.22 -14.55 5.37
N ASN A 360 -1.41 -15.12 5.31
CA ASN A 360 -1.61 -16.55 5.55
C ASN A 360 -2.09 -17.26 4.27
N PRO A 361 -1.94 -18.60 4.15
CA PRO A 361 -2.35 -19.34 2.96
C PRO A 361 -3.84 -19.19 2.61
N SER A 362 -4.73 -19.08 3.59
CA SER A 362 -6.16 -18.90 3.35
C SER A 362 -6.46 -17.53 2.73
N PHE A 363 -5.79 -16.49 3.19
CA PHE A 363 -5.84 -15.16 2.58
C PHE A 363 -5.34 -15.20 1.13
N LEU A 364 -4.21 -15.86 0.87
CA LEU A 364 -3.66 -15.96 -0.48
C LEU A 364 -4.64 -16.64 -1.44
N MET A 365 -5.28 -17.72 -1.00
CA MET A 365 -6.25 -18.45 -1.82
C MET A 365 -7.54 -17.69 -2.03
N SER A 366 -8.06 -17.00 -1.03
CA SER A 366 -9.27 -16.20 -1.16
C SER A 366 -9.06 -14.94 -2.00
N TYR A 367 -7.89 -14.29 -1.85
CA TYR A 367 -7.59 -13.04 -2.55
C TYR A 367 -7.18 -13.27 -4.01
N TYR A 368 -6.22 -14.18 -4.27
CA TYR A 368 -5.68 -14.40 -5.61
C TYR A 368 -6.34 -15.56 -6.35
N GLY A 369 -7.05 -16.44 -5.67
CA GLY A 369 -7.69 -17.61 -6.25
C GLY A 369 -6.70 -18.50 -6.99
N VAL A 370 -7.07 -18.90 -8.21
CA VAL A 370 -6.21 -19.79 -9.04
C VAL A 370 -4.93 -19.12 -9.55
N LEU A 371 -4.81 -17.80 -9.45
CA LEU A 371 -3.64 -17.08 -9.94
C LEU A 371 -2.35 -17.51 -9.24
N VAL A 372 -2.40 -17.78 -7.93
CA VAL A 372 -1.25 -18.32 -7.18
C VAL A 372 -0.80 -19.65 -7.77
N MET A 373 -1.75 -20.57 -8.03
CA MET A 373 -1.46 -21.88 -8.60
C MET A 373 -0.82 -21.76 -10.01
N ILE A 374 -1.39 -20.90 -10.86
CA ILE A 374 -0.84 -20.66 -12.21
C ILE A 374 0.57 -20.08 -12.12
N SER A 375 0.82 -19.20 -11.17
CA SER A 375 2.13 -18.59 -10.96
C SER A 375 3.16 -19.62 -10.45
N ILE A 376 2.76 -20.52 -9.57
CA ILE A 376 3.61 -21.65 -9.14
C ILE A 376 3.92 -22.57 -10.34
N LEU A 377 2.94 -22.89 -11.19
CA LEU A 377 3.16 -23.66 -12.42
C LEU A 377 4.09 -22.92 -13.39
N SER A 378 3.98 -21.60 -13.48
CA SER A 378 4.91 -20.76 -14.25
C SER A 378 6.33 -20.84 -13.70
N LEU A 379 6.49 -20.80 -12.39
CA LEU A 379 7.78 -20.95 -11.71
C LEU A 379 8.40 -22.32 -11.99
N LEU A 380 7.64 -23.39 -11.81
CA LEU A 380 8.11 -24.76 -12.08
C LEU A 380 8.48 -24.95 -13.53
N TYR A 381 7.69 -24.44 -14.46
CA TYR A 381 7.99 -24.46 -15.89
C TYR A 381 9.25 -23.65 -16.23
N ALA A 382 9.41 -22.47 -15.62
CA ALA A 382 10.60 -21.66 -15.80
C ALA A 382 11.86 -22.35 -15.26
N LEU A 383 11.80 -22.93 -14.06
CA LEU A 383 12.91 -23.72 -13.48
C LEU A 383 13.28 -24.91 -14.37
N TYR A 384 12.29 -25.63 -14.91
CA TYR A 384 12.54 -26.70 -15.89
C TYR A 384 13.27 -26.18 -17.14
N LEU A 385 12.83 -25.07 -17.73
CA LEU A 385 13.50 -24.49 -18.90
C LEU A 385 14.89 -23.94 -18.58
N LEU A 386 15.09 -23.40 -17.41
CA LEU A 386 16.39 -22.94 -16.94
C LEU A 386 17.37 -24.13 -16.82
N ALA A 387 16.95 -25.22 -16.20
CA ALA A 387 17.77 -26.42 -16.01
C ALA A 387 18.04 -27.15 -17.35
N ALA A 388 17.00 -27.37 -18.16
CA ALA A 388 17.10 -28.16 -19.38
C ALA A 388 17.70 -27.39 -20.58
N LYS A 389 17.42 -26.09 -20.69
CA LYS A 389 17.77 -25.27 -21.87
C LYS A 389 18.65 -24.07 -21.59
N ARG A 390 18.90 -23.75 -20.30
CA ARG A 390 19.57 -22.53 -19.88
C ARG A 390 18.88 -21.28 -20.43
N ASP A 391 17.55 -21.28 -20.40
CA ASP A 391 16.75 -20.18 -20.93
C ASP A 391 16.88 -18.95 -20.01
N LEU A 392 17.32 -17.84 -20.57
CA LEU A 392 17.59 -16.61 -19.83
C LEU A 392 16.29 -15.92 -19.36
N ILE A 393 15.22 -16.03 -20.13
CA ILE A 393 13.92 -15.47 -19.71
C ILE A 393 13.33 -16.31 -18.58
N ALA A 394 13.54 -17.63 -18.62
CA ALA A 394 13.17 -18.51 -17.53
C ALA A 394 13.90 -18.15 -16.21
N LEU A 395 15.18 -17.76 -16.28
CA LEU A 395 15.90 -17.24 -15.11
C LEU A 395 15.17 -16.02 -14.51
N TYR A 396 14.86 -15.05 -15.36
CA TYR A 396 14.17 -13.82 -14.91
C TYR A 396 12.80 -14.12 -14.31
N VAL A 397 11.97 -14.94 -14.99
CA VAL A 397 10.65 -15.33 -14.48
C VAL A 397 10.75 -16.08 -13.15
N SER A 398 11.76 -16.94 -12.98
CA SER A 398 11.99 -17.65 -11.72
C SER A 398 12.31 -16.70 -10.58
N ILE A 399 13.23 -15.75 -10.79
CA ILE A 399 13.60 -14.75 -9.77
C ILE A 399 12.40 -13.85 -9.44
N LEU A 400 11.69 -13.36 -10.45
CA LEU A 400 10.54 -12.48 -10.30
C LEU A 400 9.43 -13.17 -9.50
N THR A 401 9.05 -14.39 -9.88
CA THR A 401 7.92 -15.10 -9.24
C THR A 401 8.27 -15.54 -7.83
N LEU A 402 9.45 -16.16 -7.64
CA LEU A 402 9.88 -16.64 -6.32
C LEU A 402 10.06 -15.47 -5.34
N GLY A 403 10.71 -14.39 -5.78
CA GLY A 403 10.91 -13.20 -4.96
C GLY A 403 9.59 -12.54 -4.55
N THR A 404 8.61 -12.50 -5.47
CA THR A 404 7.28 -11.94 -5.15
C THR A 404 6.51 -12.79 -4.15
N LEU A 405 6.49 -14.12 -4.32
CA LEU A 405 5.83 -15.03 -3.38
C LEU A 405 6.46 -14.94 -1.98
N TYR A 406 7.80 -14.88 -1.92
CA TYR A 406 8.53 -14.78 -0.66
C TYR A 406 8.23 -13.46 0.10
N VAL A 407 8.26 -12.34 -0.61
CA VAL A 407 7.98 -11.03 0.02
C VAL A 407 6.52 -10.92 0.45
N LEU A 408 5.60 -11.48 -0.31
CA LEU A 408 4.17 -11.48 0.01
C LEU A 408 3.85 -12.25 1.29
N GLU A 409 4.55 -13.36 1.54
CA GLU A 409 4.39 -14.14 2.78
C GLU A 409 4.73 -13.32 4.03
N ASN A 410 5.77 -12.47 3.95
CA ASN A 410 6.27 -11.69 5.08
C ASN A 410 5.51 -10.38 5.33
N LEU A 411 4.82 -9.83 4.31
CA LEU A 411 4.26 -8.48 4.39
C LEU A 411 3.04 -8.29 3.48
N SER A 412 1.85 -8.17 4.09
CA SER A 412 0.57 -7.98 3.36
C SER A 412 0.52 -6.67 2.55
N TYR A 413 1.36 -5.69 2.91
CA TYR A 413 1.57 -4.45 2.17
C TYR A 413 1.81 -4.65 0.65
N PHE A 414 2.41 -5.78 0.26
CA PHE A 414 2.72 -6.09 -1.14
C PHE A 414 1.57 -6.74 -1.92
N THR A 415 0.40 -6.94 -1.31
CA THR A 415 -0.74 -7.63 -1.92
C THR A 415 -1.11 -7.10 -3.32
N SER A 416 -1.26 -5.79 -3.47
CA SER A 416 -1.62 -5.16 -4.75
C SER A 416 -0.54 -5.34 -5.83
N PHE A 417 0.74 -5.29 -5.43
CA PHE A 417 1.88 -5.44 -6.34
C PHE A 417 2.08 -6.89 -6.73
N ALA A 418 1.90 -7.80 -5.77
CA ALA A 418 1.93 -9.23 -6.04
C ALA A 418 0.82 -9.62 -7.02
N ALA A 419 -0.39 -9.09 -6.91
CA ALA A 419 -1.46 -9.30 -7.87
C ALA A 419 -1.03 -8.97 -9.31
N LEU A 420 -0.35 -7.84 -9.49
CA LEU A 420 0.19 -7.43 -10.79
C LEU A 420 1.30 -8.37 -11.28
N VAL A 421 2.29 -8.64 -10.44
CA VAL A 421 3.45 -9.47 -10.82
C VAL A 421 3.05 -10.92 -11.07
N LEU A 422 2.18 -11.50 -10.24
CA LEU A 422 1.67 -12.87 -10.43
C LEU A 422 0.82 -12.97 -11.71
N SER A 423 0.04 -11.93 -12.02
CA SER A 423 -0.68 -11.86 -13.31
C SER A 423 0.29 -11.87 -14.51
N ILE A 424 1.38 -11.11 -14.44
CA ILE A 424 2.41 -11.09 -15.49
C ILE A 424 3.12 -12.46 -15.58
N SER A 425 3.59 -13.01 -14.46
CA SER A 425 4.34 -14.26 -14.45
C SER A 425 3.50 -15.46 -14.91
N SER A 426 2.18 -15.45 -14.63
CA SER A 426 1.25 -16.47 -15.10
C SER A 426 1.25 -16.62 -16.62
N SER A 427 1.53 -15.51 -17.34
CA SER A 427 1.60 -15.50 -18.82
C SER A 427 2.59 -16.51 -19.38
N TYR A 428 3.64 -16.83 -18.64
CA TYR A 428 4.71 -17.72 -19.13
C TYR A 428 4.20 -19.16 -19.26
N PHE A 429 3.47 -19.68 -18.28
CA PHE A 429 2.83 -21.00 -18.37
C PHE A 429 1.62 -21.00 -19.31
N LEU A 430 0.80 -19.95 -19.27
CA LEU A 430 -0.33 -19.81 -20.20
C LEU A 430 0.12 -19.75 -21.64
N GLY A 431 1.28 -19.13 -21.92
CA GLY A 431 1.90 -19.13 -23.25
C GLY A 431 2.32 -20.53 -23.71
N PHE A 432 2.87 -21.34 -22.80
CA PHE A 432 3.15 -22.74 -23.08
C PHE A 432 1.88 -23.52 -23.43
N LEU A 433 0.83 -23.41 -22.65
CA LEU A 433 -0.46 -24.05 -22.94
C LEU A 433 -1.03 -23.60 -24.29
N ALA A 434 -1.06 -22.29 -24.54
CA ALA A 434 -1.55 -21.72 -25.80
C ALA A 434 -0.73 -22.19 -27.00
N SER A 435 0.60 -22.29 -26.90
CA SER A 435 1.45 -22.79 -27.94
C SER A 435 1.21 -24.29 -28.25
N THR A 436 0.93 -25.07 -27.20
CA THR A 436 0.59 -26.49 -27.33
C THR A 436 -0.71 -26.68 -28.10
N VAL A 437 -1.74 -25.86 -27.77
CA VAL A 437 -3.01 -25.85 -28.50
C VAL A 437 -2.81 -25.44 -29.95
N SER A 438 -2.16 -24.30 -30.19
CA SER A 438 -2.01 -23.75 -31.54
C SER A 438 -1.17 -24.64 -32.48
N SER A 439 -0.08 -25.22 -31.96
CA SER A 439 0.78 -26.13 -32.76
C SER A 439 0.05 -27.37 -33.22
N ARG A 440 -1.00 -27.79 -32.56
CA ARG A 440 -1.79 -28.98 -32.93
C ARG A 440 -3.01 -28.64 -33.78
N LEU A 441 -3.67 -27.52 -33.52
CA LEU A 441 -4.85 -27.10 -34.30
C LEU A 441 -4.50 -26.61 -35.70
N PHE A 442 -3.34 -25.95 -35.87
CA PHE A 442 -2.94 -25.33 -37.15
C PHE A 442 -1.84 -26.03 -37.89
N SER A 443 -1.38 -27.22 -37.44
CA SER A 443 -0.39 -28.00 -38.18
C SER A 443 -1.04 -28.72 -39.37
N VAL A 444 -0.86 -28.17 -40.58
CA VAL A 444 -1.40 -28.69 -41.85
C VAL A 444 -0.75 -30.01 -42.31
N ARG A 445 0.28 -30.50 -41.64
CA ARG A 445 1.07 -31.69 -42.03
C ARG A 445 1.44 -32.59 -40.86
N ARG A 446 0.49 -33.31 -40.25
CA ARG A 446 0.81 -34.59 -39.60
C ARG A 446 -0.41 -35.50 -39.46
N ARG A 447 -0.23 -36.78 -39.79
CA ARG A 447 -1.13 -37.91 -39.61
C ARG A 447 -1.89 -37.85 -38.28
N ARG A 448 -3.17 -38.21 -38.29
CA ARG A 448 -4.07 -38.45 -37.18
C ARG A 448 -3.37 -39.18 -36.00
N SER A 449 -2.73 -38.47 -35.15
CA SER A 449 -2.46 -38.92 -33.79
C SER A 449 -3.55 -38.24 -32.94
N SER A 450 -4.43 -39.02 -32.42
CA SER A 450 -5.48 -38.61 -31.48
C SER A 450 -4.87 -38.21 -30.12
N SER A 451 -4.05 -37.15 -30.09
CA SER A 451 -3.50 -36.71 -28.82
C SER A 451 -4.57 -35.83 -28.11
N LEU A 452 -4.95 -36.26 -26.95
CA LEU A 452 -5.87 -35.54 -26.06
C LEU A 452 -5.30 -34.20 -25.57
N ALA A 453 -4.00 -33.97 -25.71
CA ALA A 453 -3.29 -32.81 -25.20
C ALA A 453 -3.90 -31.43 -25.57
N PRO A 454 -4.30 -31.14 -26.83
CA PRO A 454 -4.95 -29.85 -27.15
C PRO A 454 -6.29 -29.69 -26.46
N ILE A 455 -7.09 -30.77 -26.39
CA ILE A 455 -8.42 -30.73 -25.70
C ILE A 455 -8.21 -30.47 -24.23
N LEU A 456 -7.31 -31.19 -23.58
CA LEU A 456 -6.98 -31.00 -22.16
C LEU A 456 -6.46 -29.57 -21.89
N SER A 457 -5.64 -29.01 -22.79
CA SER A 457 -5.14 -27.64 -22.63
C SER A 457 -6.28 -26.60 -22.76
N ILE A 458 -7.22 -26.79 -23.68
CA ILE A 458 -8.40 -25.90 -23.84
C ILE A 458 -9.29 -25.98 -22.59
N VAL A 459 -9.58 -27.20 -22.13
CA VAL A 459 -10.39 -27.41 -20.92
C VAL A 459 -9.70 -26.76 -19.70
N LEU A 460 -8.41 -27.00 -19.52
CA LEU A 460 -7.65 -26.40 -18.43
C LEU A 460 -7.69 -24.88 -18.47
N LEU A 461 -7.43 -24.27 -19.64
CA LEU A 461 -7.50 -22.82 -19.82
C LEU A 461 -8.88 -22.26 -19.51
N ALA A 462 -9.93 -22.88 -20.01
CA ALA A 462 -11.31 -22.48 -19.72
C ALA A 462 -11.62 -22.56 -18.23
N THR A 463 -11.21 -23.66 -17.59
CA THR A 463 -11.40 -23.86 -16.13
C THR A 463 -10.67 -22.80 -15.32
N LEU A 464 -9.40 -22.51 -15.64
CA LEU A 464 -8.59 -21.51 -14.94
C LEU A 464 -9.18 -20.10 -15.08
N ILE A 465 -9.60 -19.71 -16.28
CA ILE A 465 -10.21 -18.41 -16.53
C ILE A 465 -11.56 -18.30 -15.81
N SER A 466 -12.40 -19.34 -15.86
CA SER A 466 -13.71 -19.36 -15.20
C SER A 466 -13.58 -19.31 -13.68
N ALA A 467 -12.61 -20.05 -13.12
CA ALA A 467 -12.35 -20.05 -11.69
C ALA A 467 -11.86 -18.65 -11.21
N GLN A 468 -10.99 -17.99 -11.98
CA GLN A 468 -10.54 -16.63 -11.64
C GLN A 468 -11.67 -15.60 -11.78
N ALA A 469 -12.52 -15.75 -12.78
CA ALA A 469 -13.71 -14.89 -12.91
C ALA A 469 -14.69 -15.07 -11.73
N TYR A 470 -14.85 -16.30 -11.23
CA TYR A 470 -15.63 -16.58 -10.02
C TYR A 470 -15.04 -15.91 -8.77
N VAL A 471 -13.72 -15.97 -8.58
CA VAL A 471 -13.03 -15.28 -7.47
C VAL A 471 -13.29 -13.77 -7.55
N ALA A 472 -13.14 -13.18 -8.74
CA ALA A 472 -13.40 -11.76 -8.94
C ALA A 472 -14.84 -11.39 -8.59
N TYR A 473 -15.81 -12.16 -9.06
CA TYR A 473 -17.24 -11.93 -8.81
C TYR A 473 -17.61 -12.08 -7.33
N SER A 474 -17.03 -13.08 -6.64
CA SER A 474 -17.43 -13.41 -5.26
C SER A 474 -16.71 -12.57 -4.20
N TYR A 475 -15.46 -12.17 -4.44
CA TYR A 475 -14.61 -11.56 -3.41
C TYR A 475 -14.17 -10.14 -3.74
N HIS A 476 -13.97 -9.80 -5.02
CA HIS A 476 -13.39 -8.51 -5.37
C HIS A 476 -14.41 -7.43 -5.75
N ILE A 477 -15.48 -7.79 -6.44
CA ILE A 477 -16.49 -6.80 -6.87
C ILE A 477 -17.38 -6.34 -5.71
N PRO A 478 -17.90 -7.23 -4.82
CA PRO A 478 -18.89 -6.83 -3.82
C PRO A 478 -18.45 -5.73 -2.87
N PRO A 479 -17.20 -5.74 -2.31
CA PRO A 479 -16.77 -4.69 -1.39
C PRO A 479 -16.75 -3.30 -2.03
N TYR A 480 -16.48 -3.21 -3.34
CA TYR A 480 -16.33 -1.93 -4.03
C TYR A 480 -17.63 -1.42 -4.67
N ARG A 481 -18.62 -2.28 -4.84
CA ARG A 481 -19.90 -1.92 -5.50
C ARG A 481 -20.62 -0.77 -4.83
N TYR A 482 -20.53 -0.69 -3.51
CA TYR A 482 -21.18 0.34 -2.68
C TYR A 482 -20.16 1.23 -1.98
N HIS A 483 -18.90 1.16 -2.39
CA HIS A 483 -17.82 1.92 -1.77
C HIS A 483 -18.03 3.43 -1.98
N LEU A 484 -17.73 4.19 -0.93
CA LEU A 484 -17.77 5.65 -0.88
C LEU A 484 -16.46 6.16 -0.32
N PRO A 485 -16.04 7.39 -0.65
CA PRO A 485 -14.86 8.02 -0.05
C PRO A 485 -14.89 8.00 1.47
N MET A 486 -13.73 7.78 2.08
CA MET A 486 -13.59 7.58 3.52
C MET A 486 -14.13 8.78 4.34
N VAL A 487 -14.00 10.00 3.83
CA VAL A 487 -14.55 11.20 4.49
C VAL A 487 -16.09 11.18 4.58
N LEU A 488 -16.77 10.48 3.66
CA LEU A 488 -18.22 10.28 3.66
C LEU A 488 -18.66 9.03 4.43
N THR A 489 -17.74 8.14 4.79
CA THR A 489 -18.03 6.91 5.53
C THR A 489 -17.37 6.90 6.90
N SER A 490 -16.66 7.97 7.26
CA SER A 490 -15.88 8.09 8.49
C SER A 490 -14.84 6.98 8.70
N GLY A 491 -14.45 6.28 7.63
CA GLY A 491 -13.47 5.18 7.68
C GLY A 491 -13.96 3.90 8.39
N ILE A 492 -15.25 3.76 8.63
CA ILE A 492 -15.85 2.61 9.34
C ILE A 492 -16.61 1.63 8.44
N GLY A 493 -16.32 1.65 7.13
CA GLY A 493 -16.86 0.66 6.18
C GLY A 493 -18.35 0.79 5.86
N LEU A 494 -18.91 1.98 5.99
CA LEU A 494 -20.32 2.24 5.64
C LEU A 494 -20.53 2.23 4.13
N THR A 495 -21.72 1.84 3.73
CA THR A 495 -22.20 1.90 2.34
C THR A 495 -23.18 3.07 2.09
N THR A 496 -23.50 3.81 3.14
CA THR A 496 -24.31 5.04 3.09
C THR A 496 -23.48 6.21 3.59
N PRO A 497 -23.61 7.39 2.96
CA PRO A 497 -22.82 8.54 3.38
C PRO A 497 -23.33 9.12 4.71
N ASN A 498 -22.40 9.71 5.46
CA ASN A 498 -22.68 10.58 6.60
C ASN A 498 -21.88 11.88 6.49
N THR A 499 -22.33 12.95 7.12
CA THR A 499 -21.72 14.28 7.04
C THR A 499 -20.91 14.69 8.26
N ALA A 500 -20.87 13.86 9.31
CA ALA A 500 -20.28 14.27 10.60
C ALA A 500 -18.87 14.84 10.47
N TRP A 501 -17.98 14.16 9.70
CA TRP A 501 -16.63 14.64 9.45
C TRP A 501 -16.60 15.91 8.58
N LEU A 502 -17.38 15.96 7.50
CA LEU A 502 -17.42 17.14 6.60
C LEU A 502 -17.90 18.38 7.36
N ASP A 503 -18.92 18.23 8.18
CA ASP A 503 -19.47 19.32 8.99
C ASP A 503 -18.47 19.77 10.06
N ALA A 504 -17.78 18.83 10.71
CA ALA A 504 -16.73 19.12 11.67
C ALA A 504 -15.54 19.89 11.03
N LEU A 505 -15.06 19.43 9.89
CA LEU A 505 -13.93 20.06 9.17
C LEU A 505 -14.31 21.45 8.63
N ARG A 506 -15.55 21.60 8.15
CA ARG A 506 -16.09 22.91 7.75
C ARG A 506 -16.14 23.86 8.95
N TRP A 507 -16.70 23.39 10.07
CA TRP A 507 -16.76 24.18 11.30
C TRP A 507 -15.38 24.61 11.80
N ILE A 508 -14.41 23.70 11.81
CA ILE A 508 -13.01 24.01 12.17
C ILE A 508 -12.49 25.15 11.30
N ARG A 509 -12.69 25.09 9.98
CA ARG A 509 -12.23 26.10 9.04
C ARG A 509 -12.91 27.46 9.26
N GLU A 510 -14.20 27.47 9.54
CA GLU A 510 -15.03 28.67 9.56
C GLU A 510 -15.14 29.34 10.93
N ASN A 511 -15.02 28.56 12.03
CA ASN A 511 -15.30 29.03 13.38
C ASN A 511 -14.09 29.05 14.31
N THR A 512 -12.91 28.65 13.87
CA THR A 512 -11.69 28.71 14.68
C THR A 512 -10.70 29.72 14.08
N PRO A 513 -9.83 30.36 14.89
CA PRO A 513 -8.75 31.21 14.37
C PRO A 513 -7.88 30.49 13.33
N SER A 514 -7.34 31.21 12.36
CA SER A 514 -6.50 30.63 11.30
C SER A 514 -5.21 29.99 11.80
N ASP A 515 -4.72 30.43 12.96
CA ASP A 515 -3.54 29.92 13.65
C ASP A 515 -3.88 28.85 14.71
N SER A 516 -5.09 28.30 14.68
CA SER A 516 -5.50 27.22 15.58
C SER A 516 -4.81 25.91 15.29
N VAL A 517 -4.60 25.13 16.35
CA VAL A 517 -4.05 23.77 16.30
C VAL A 517 -5.14 22.77 16.66
N VAL A 518 -5.32 21.75 15.84
CA VAL A 518 -6.25 20.66 16.11
C VAL A 518 -5.47 19.38 16.41
N VAL A 519 -5.69 18.85 17.59
CA VAL A 519 -5.06 17.64 18.11
C VAL A 519 -6.02 16.48 17.91
N SER A 520 -5.61 15.47 17.19
CA SER A 520 -6.36 14.23 16.97
C SER A 520 -5.40 13.07 16.81
N TRP A 521 -5.90 11.85 16.77
CA TRP A 521 -5.04 10.73 16.37
C TRP A 521 -4.46 10.99 14.98
N TRP A 522 -3.23 10.54 14.71
CA TRP A 522 -2.46 10.89 13.52
C TRP A 522 -3.18 10.55 12.19
N ASP A 523 -4.06 9.57 12.17
CA ASP A 523 -4.81 9.20 10.97
C ASP A 523 -5.50 10.41 10.31
N TYR A 524 -6.05 11.33 11.10
CA TYR A 524 -6.93 12.41 10.59
C TYR A 524 -6.18 13.71 10.24
N GLY A 525 -4.87 13.74 10.45
CA GLY A 525 -4.07 14.95 10.28
C GLY A 525 -4.22 15.61 8.91
N TYR A 526 -4.24 14.81 7.84
CA TYR A 526 -4.42 15.37 6.49
C TYR A 526 -5.80 15.99 6.25
N TRP A 527 -6.87 15.39 6.78
CA TRP A 527 -8.20 16.02 6.69
C TRP A 527 -8.23 17.34 7.43
N ILE A 528 -7.64 17.39 8.61
CA ILE A 528 -7.55 18.62 9.43
C ILE A 528 -6.75 19.69 8.69
N SER A 529 -5.56 19.35 8.19
CA SER A 529 -4.66 20.32 7.55
C SER A 529 -5.20 20.78 6.20
N VAL A 530 -5.77 19.88 5.39
CA VAL A 530 -6.16 20.20 4.00
C VAL A 530 -7.61 20.67 3.90
N LEU A 531 -8.56 19.95 4.49
CA LEU A 531 -9.97 20.29 4.43
C LEU A 531 -10.37 21.27 5.53
N GLY A 532 -9.85 21.06 6.76
CA GLY A 532 -10.06 21.94 7.90
C GLY A 532 -9.21 23.21 7.87
N GLN A 533 -8.14 23.24 7.07
CA GLN A 533 -7.20 24.38 6.92
C GLN A 533 -6.66 24.88 8.27
N ARG A 534 -6.36 23.95 9.18
CA ARG A 534 -5.76 24.22 10.50
C ARG A 534 -4.58 23.29 10.74
N ALA A 535 -3.68 23.71 11.62
CA ALA A 535 -2.51 22.92 11.94
C ALA A 535 -2.90 21.61 12.65
N SER A 536 -2.32 20.48 12.19
CA SER A 536 -2.38 19.18 12.86
C SER A 536 -1.05 18.83 13.53
N VAL A 537 -1.07 18.14 14.65
CA VAL A 537 0.14 17.75 15.38
C VAL A 537 0.81 16.49 14.81
N ALA A 538 0.09 15.68 14.08
CA ALA A 538 0.59 14.49 13.39
C ALA A 538 -0.31 14.12 12.22
N ASP A 539 0.22 13.40 11.24
CA ASP A 539 -0.52 12.91 10.07
C ASP A 539 0.01 11.54 9.58
N GLY A 540 -0.58 11.01 8.50
CA GLY A 540 -0.27 9.70 7.90
C GLY A 540 1.19 9.53 7.44
N ALA A 541 2.00 10.59 7.34
CA ALA A 541 3.42 10.47 7.04
C ALA A 541 4.21 9.76 8.14
N THR A 542 3.73 9.77 9.39
CA THR A 542 4.34 9.08 10.55
C THR A 542 5.85 9.33 10.69
N ILE A 543 6.29 10.58 10.41
CA ILE A 543 7.72 10.94 10.32
C ILE A 543 8.43 11.03 11.67
N ASN A 544 7.70 11.18 12.78
CA ASN A 544 8.25 11.32 14.12
C ASN A 544 7.51 10.43 15.12
N GLY A 545 8.07 9.24 15.39
CA GLY A 545 7.48 8.28 16.32
C GLY A 545 7.38 8.79 17.75
N THR A 546 8.33 9.61 18.22
CA THR A 546 8.28 10.24 19.57
C THR A 546 7.10 11.21 19.68
N GLN A 547 6.83 11.97 18.64
CA GLN A 547 5.67 12.88 18.62
C GLN A 547 4.34 12.10 18.66
N ILE A 548 4.26 10.97 17.96
CA ILE A 548 3.09 10.08 18.02
C ILE A 548 2.94 9.44 19.40
N GLU A 549 4.05 9.06 20.04
CA GLU A 549 4.04 8.54 21.42
C GLU A 549 3.53 9.58 22.43
N ILE A 550 3.98 10.81 22.31
CA ILE A 550 3.50 11.91 23.14
C ILE A 550 2.01 12.16 22.90
N LEU A 551 1.58 12.14 21.64
CA LEU A 551 0.16 12.27 21.28
C LEU A 551 -0.68 11.15 21.89
N ALA A 552 -0.20 9.90 21.85
CA ALA A 552 -0.87 8.78 22.51
C ALA A 552 -0.98 8.99 24.02
N LYS A 553 0.08 9.47 24.68
CA LYS A 553 0.07 9.80 26.10
C LYS A 553 -0.95 10.90 26.43
N ILE A 554 -1.05 11.93 25.59
CA ILE A 554 -2.05 13.00 25.77
C ILE A 554 -3.47 12.43 25.75
N LEU A 555 -3.80 11.64 24.72
CA LEU A 555 -5.13 11.06 24.55
C LEU A 555 -5.51 10.07 25.67
N THR A 556 -4.52 9.45 26.32
CA THR A 556 -4.72 8.47 27.39
C THR A 556 -4.45 9.00 28.80
N SER A 557 -4.08 10.28 28.94
CA SER A 557 -3.88 10.95 30.22
C SER A 557 -5.17 11.57 30.75
N ARG A 558 -5.16 11.94 32.04
CA ARG A 558 -6.20 12.74 32.64
C ARG A 558 -6.18 14.16 32.13
N ASP A 559 -7.29 14.87 32.26
CA ASP A 559 -7.53 16.26 31.85
C ASP A 559 -6.33 17.23 32.12
N ALA A 560 -5.89 17.37 33.36
CA ALA A 560 -4.80 18.25 33.73
C ALA A 560 -3.44 17.82 33.11
N GLU A 561 -3.13 16.54 33.14
CA GLU A 561 -1.88 16.02 32.59
C GLU A 561 -1.86 16.13 31.07
N ALA A 562 -2.99 15.88 30.41
CA ALA A 562 -3.13 16.06 28.97
C ALA A 562 -2.91 17.52 28.55
N ALA A 563 -3.50 18.48 29.29
CA ALA A 563 -3.30 19.91 29.04
C ALA A 563 -1.82 20.31 29.22
N LYS A 564 -1.17 19.82 30.28
CA LYS A 564 0.26 20.05 30.54
C LYS A 564 1.14 19.49 29.43
N LEU A 565 0.93 18.23 29.04
CA LEU A 565 1.69 17.59 27.96
C LEU A 565 1.52 18.31 26.62
N LEU A 566 0.32 18.79 26.29
CA LEU A 566 0.05 19.57 25.09
C LEU A 566 0.86 20.87 25.07
N ILE A 567 0.82 21.65 26.15
CA ILE A 567 1.51 22.93 26.24
C ILE A 567 3.03 22.73 26.20
N GLN A 568 3.54 21.78 26.95
CA GLN A 568 4.97 21.55 27.07
C GLN A 568 5.61 21.02 25.77
N ASN A 569 4.93 20.11 25.08
CA ASN A 569 5.53 19.42 23.93
C ASN A 569 5.16 20.06 22.58
N PHE A 570 3.95 20.65 22.46
CA PHE A 570 3.50 21.18 21.18
C PHE A 570 3.42 22.71 21.14
N ARG A 571 3.86 23.42 22.18
CA ARG A 571 3.84 24.90 22.22
C ARG A 571 2.47 25.49 21.89
N VAL A 572 1.42 24.78 22.22
CA VAL A 572 0.05 25.21 21.94
C VAL A 572 -0.42 26.28 22.92
N VAL A 573 -1.40 27.07 22.48
CA VAL A 573 -1.96 28.17 23.27
C VAL A 573 -3.42 27.84 23.63
N PRO A 574 -3.82 27.95 24.90
CA PRO A 574 -5.22 27.86 25.29
C PRO A 574 -6.10 28.81 24.46
N ASN A 575 -7.35 28.43 24.24
CA ASN A 575 -8.35 29.10 23.41
C ASN A 575 -8.08 29.07 21.87
N LYS A 576 -6.92 28.56 21.42
CA LYS A 576 -6.59 28.32 20.01
C LYS A 576 -6.27 26.86 19.73
N THR A 577 -6.45 25.98 20.69
CA THR A 577 -6.13 24.55 20.60
C THR A 577 -7.41 23.75 20.80
N TYR A 578 -7.62 22.81 19.91
CA TYR A 578 -8.80 21.95 19.91
C TYR A 578 -8.37 20.49 19.93
N VAL A 579 -9.10 19.64 20.64
CA VAL A 579 -8.95 18.17 20.59
C VAL A 579 -10.15 17.59 19.89
N LEU A 580 -9.91 16.74 18.90
CA LEU A 580 -10.95 16.10 18.10
C LEU A 580 -10.84 14.58 18.25
N VAL A 581 -11.97 13.97 18.63
CA VAL A 581 -12.15 12.50 18.66
C VAL A 581 -13.51 12.15 18.06
N TYR A 582 -13.66 10.92 17.58
CA TYR A 582 -14.95 10.45 17.05
C TYR A 582 -15.16 8.96 17.32
N ASP A 583 -16.42 8.56 17.39
CA ASP A 583 -16.82 7.14 17.40
C ASP A 583 -18.28 7.00 16.94
N THR A 584 -18.77 5.78 16.93
CA THR A 584 -20.13 5.42 16.52
C THR A 584 -20.94 4.97 17.74
N PHE A 585 -22.17 5.47 17.83
CA PHE A 585 -23.05 5.21 18.95
C PHE A 585 -24.45 4.80 18.50
N VAL A 586 -25.05 3.89 19.23
CA VAL A 586 -26.48 3.60 19.15
C VAL A 586 -27.18 4.49 20.16
N ALA A 587 -28.19 5.22 19.70
CA ALA A 587 -29.03 6.06 20.56
C ALA A 587 -30.48 5.61 20.47
N THR A 588 -31.09 5.35 21.64
CA THR A 588 -32.51 5.15 21.83
C THR A 588 -33.13 6.37 22.48
N PRO A 589 -34.44 6.47 22.64
CA PRO A 589 -35.06 7.56 23.40
C PRO A 589 -34.63 7.64 24.88
N ILE A 590 -34.08 6.56 25.43
CA ILE A 590 -33.79 6.45 26.88
C ILE A 590 -32.28 6.34 27.15
N TYR A 591 -31.53 5.64 26.29
CA TYR A 591 -30.11 5.37 26.53
C TYR A 591 -29.28 5.39 25.25
N VAL A 592 -27.96 5.58 25.45
CA VAL A 592 -26.95 5.57 24.40
C VAL A 592 -25.84 4.59 24.78
N TYR A 593 -25.27 3.87 23.77
CA TYR A 593 -24.11 3.04 23.99
C TYR A 593 -23.16 3.04 22.77
N PRO A 594 -21.83 2.79 22.96
CA PRO A 594 -20.83 2.82 21.88
C PRO A 594 -20.85 1.51 21.06
N ILE A 595 -20.59 1.61 19.75
CA ILE A 595 -20.31 0.45 18.89
C ILE A 595 -18.83 0.05 18.99
N ASN A 596 -17.95 1.00 19.31
CA ASN A 596 -16.49 0.78 19.43
C ASN A 596 -15.85 0.36 18.09
N ASN A 597 -16.05 1.11 17.03
CA ASN A 597 -15.48 0.81 15.71
C ASN A 597 -14.59 1.94 15.16
N ALA A 598 -14.30 2.97 15.98
CA ALA A 598 -13.43 4.08 15.62
C ALA A 598 -12.38 4.34 16.70
N ASP A 599 -12.30 5.56 17.27
CA ASP A 599 -11.21 5.94 18.19
C ASP A 599 -11.20 5.13 19.49
N ALA A 600 -12.37 4.74 20.02
CA ALA A 600 -12.43 3.90 21.19
C ALA A 600 -11.80 2.51 20.95
N ALA A 601 -12.04 1.89 19.79
CA ALA A 601 -11.39 0.64 19.40
C ALA A 601 -9.90 0.82 19.11
N LYS A 602 -9.52 1.91 18.41
CA LYS A 602 -8.12 2.26 18.17
C LYS A 602 -7.34 2.48 19.46
N ALA A 603 -7.99 3.01 20.51
CA ALA A 603 -7.34 3.20 21.79
C ALA A 603 -6.81 1.87 22.36
N ILE A 604 -7.61 0.81 22.40
CA ILE A 604 -7.18 -0.48 22.95
C ILE A 604 -6.30 -1.28 22.00
N SER A 605 -6.47 -1.13 20.70
CA SER A 605 -5.66 -1.87 19.71
C SER A 605 -4.28 -1.23 19.47
N ALA A 606 -4.15 0.09 19.58
CA ALA A 606 -2.98 0.86 19.18
C ALA A 606 -2.53 1.90 20.20
N ILE A 607 -3.38 2.87 20.52
CA ILE A 607 -2.97 4.11 21.22
C ILE A 607 -2.40 3.80 22.62
N LEU A 608 -3.05 2.94 23.39
CA LEU A 608 -2.58 2.54 24.72
C LEU A 608 -1.20 1.86 24.68
N ARG A 609 -0.96 0.99 23.70
CA ARG A 609 0.34 0.33 23.54
C ARG A 609 1.44 1.33 23.20
N ILE A 610 1.15 2.28 22.30
CA ILE A 610 2.06 3.36 21.93
C ILE A 610 2.35 4.28 23.12
N ALA A 611 1.35 4.55 23.96
CA ALA A 611 1.49 5.32 25.19
C ALA A 611 2.28 4.58 26.30
N GLY A 612 2.58 3.30 26.14
CA GLY A 612 3.36 2.49 27.07
C GLY A 612 2.56 1.63 28.04
N TYR A 613 1.25 1.48 27.82
CA TYR A 613 0.43 0.57 28.62
C TYR A 613 0.61 -0.89 28.19
N ASP A 614 0.75 -1.79 29.17
CA ASP A 614 0.85 -3.22 28.90
C ASP A 614 -0.55 -3.84 28.78
N ILE A 615 -1.07 -3.80 27.56
CA ILE A 615 -2.39 -4.34 27.24
C ILE A 615 -2.37 -5.88 27.26
N ASP A 616 -1.24 -6.50 26.97
CA ASP A 616 -1.13 -7.96 27.01
C ASP A 616 -1.20 -8.47 28.45
N ALA A 617 -0.54 -7.82 29.40
CA ALA A 617 -0.71 -8.13 30.81
C ALA A 617 -2.14 -7.85 31.31
N ASP A 618 -2.81 -6.83 30.79
CA ASP A 618 -4.21 -6.53 31.11
C ASP A 618 -5.17 -7.64 30.65
N ILE A 619 -4.89 -8.29 29.51
CA ILE A 619 -5.70 -9.37 28.95
C ILE A 619 -5.30 -10.73 29.51
N TYR A 620 -4.00 -11.05 29.54
CA TYR A 620 -3.48 -12.39 29.82
C TYR A 620 -2.86 -12.57 31.23
N GLY A 621 -2.63 -11.47 31.99
CA GLY A 621 -1.91 -11.50 33.27
C GLY A 621 -0.39 -11.61 33.10
N ASN A 622 0.33 -11.58 34.21
CA ASN A 622 1.80 -11.51 34.25
C ASN A 622 2.53 -12.85 34.04
N ASN A 623 1.84 -13.92 33.64
CA ASN A 623 2.46 -15.23 33.46
C ASN A 623 2.76 -15.50 31.98
N PRO A 624 4.02 -15.75 31.57
CA PRO A 624 4.39 -16.06 30.19
C PRO A 624 3.68 -17.29 29.58
N ARG A 625 3.13 -18.17 30.40
CA ARG A 625 2.33 -19.33 29.96
C ARG A 625 0.86 -18.99 29.73
N THR A 626 0.41 -17.81 30.06
CA THR A 626 -1.00 -17.38 30.04
C THR A 626 -1.48 -16.86 28.69
N ALA A 627 -0.64 -16.79 27.67
CA ALA A 627 -1.10 -16.56 26.29
C ALA A 627 -2.19 -17.57 25.83
N GLN A 628 -2.43 -18.63 26.62
CA GLN A 628 -3.51 -19.61 26.42
C GLN A 628 -4.81 -19.24 27.18
N TYR A 629 -4.77 -18.29 28.10
CA TYR A 629 -5.90 -17.95 28.99
C TYR A 629 -6.27 -16.49 28.88
N ILE A 630 -7.00 -16.15 27.81
CA ILE A 630 -7.62 -14.83 27.65
C ILE A 630 -8.56 -14.60 28.85
N GLY A 631 -8.43 -13.44 29.49
CA GLY A 631 -9.26 -13.07 30.64
C GLY A 631 -8.63 -13.33 32.03
N SER A 632 -7.39 -13.81 32.08
CA SER A 632 -6.68 -13.98 33.36
C SER A 632 -6.05 -12.69 33.90
N GLY A 633 -6.02 -11.62 33.07
CA GLY A 633 -5.53 -10.30 33.47
C GLY A 633 -6.58 -9.43 34.18
N PRO A 634 -6.18 -8.27 34.71
CA PRO A 634 -7.04 -7.42 35.50
C PRO A 634 -8.15 -6.70 34.71
N GLN A 635 -8.10 -6.72 33.38
CA GLN A 635 -9.07 -6.10 32.48
C GLN A 635 -9.37 -4.61 32.79
N LYS A 636 -8.36 -3.85 33.17
CA LYS A 636 -8.50 -2.41 33.50
C LYS A 636 -8.87 -1.55 32.29
N TYR A 637 -8.32 -1.92 31.12
CA TYR A 637 -8.46 -1.17 29.87
C TYR A 637 -9.32 -1.90 28.87
N VAL A 638 -9.27 -3.22 28.88
CA VAL A 638 -9.92 -4.09 27.89
C VAL A 638 -10.90 -5.02 28.60
N LYS A 639 -12.18 -4.97 28.21
CA LYS A 639 -13.20 -5.94 28.60
C LYS A 639 -13.26 -7.07 27.61
N ILE A 640 -13.24 -8.30 28.08
CA ILE A 640 -13.34 -9.51 27.27
C ILE A 640 -14.78 -9.98 27.27
N VAL A 641 -15.35 -10.08 26.08
CA VAL A 641 -16.76 -10.51 25.91
C VAL A 641 -16.77 -11.81 25.12
N SER A 642 -17.36 -12.83 25.71
CA SER A 642 -17.54 -14.15 25.09
C SER A 642 -18.97 -14.32 24.62
N GLN A 643 -19.17 -14.54 23.33
CA GLN A 643 -20.45 -14.89 22.73
C GLN A 643 -20.32 -16.25 22.02
N GLY A 644 -20.70 -17.30 22.72
CA GLY A 644 -20.45 -18.68 22.29
C GLY A 644 -18.98 -19.01 22.16
N GLN A 645 -18.51 -19.33 20.95
CA GLN A 645 -17.09 -19.61 20.67
C GLN A 645 -16.31 -18.36 20.23
N GLN A 646 -16.97 -17.22 20.05
CA GLN A 646 -16.29 -15.99 19.64
C GLN A 646 -15.93 -15.16 20.87
N ILE A 647 -14.67 -14.72 20.92
CA ILE A 647 -14.14 -13.80 21.91
C ILE A 647 -13.91 -12.45 21.22
N SER A 648 -14.49 -11.39 21.75
CA SER A 648 -14.23 -10.03 21.31
C SER A 648 -13.60 -9.21 22.43
N LEU A 649 -12.72 -8.29 22.05
CA LEU A 649 -12.07 -7.33 22.93
C LEU A 649 -12.70 -5.96 22.70
N ARG A 650 -13.15 -5.31 23.76
CA ARG A 650 -13.68 -3.94 23.69
C ARG A 650 -13.12 -3.06 24.83
N PRO A 651 -13.16 -1.72 24.70
CA PRO A 651 -12.79 -0.84 25.80
C PRO A 651 -13.61 -1.13 27.05
N ASN A 652 -12.98 -1.15 28.21
CA ASN A 652 -13.68 -1.33 29.48
C ASN A 652 -14.23 0.02 29.96
N TRP A 653 -15.32 0.50 29.36
CA TRP A 653 -15.97 1.76 29.70
C TRP A 653 -16.41 1.87 31.16
N GLU A 654 -16.51 0.75 31.87
CA GLU A 654 -16.90 0.70 33.28
C GLU A 654 -15.72 0.99 34.21
N SER A 655 -14.50 0.86 33.69
CA SER A 655 -13.27 1.07 34.46
C SER A 655 -12.94 2.57 34.64
N PRO A 656 -12.67 3.01 35.87
CA PRO A 656 -12.16 4.37 36.10
C PRO A 656 -10.87 4.68 35.34
N SER A 657 -10.09 3.64 35.04
CA SER A 657 -8.86 3.79 34.24
C SER A 657 -9.15 4.28 32.82
N ILE A 658 -10.21 3.79 32.19
CA ILE A 658 -10.68 4.24 30.87
C ILE A 658 -11.43 5.57 30.99
N GLN A 659 -12.38 5.70 31.92
CA GLN A 659 -13.20 6.89 32.08
C GLN A 659 -12.38 8.16 32.33
N ASN A 660 -11.22 8.07 32.95
CA ASN A 660 -10.35 9.20 33.26
C ASN A 660 -9.41 9.60 32.10
N MET A 661 -9.32 8.83 31.02
CA MET A 661 -8.52 9.20 29.86
C MET A 661 -9.21 10.27 29.03
N LEU A 662 -8.46 11.27 28.57
CA LEU A 662 -9.00 12.42 27.82
C LEU A 662 -9.89 11.98 26.65
N LEU A 663 -9.45 11.01 25.86
CA LEU A 663 -10.18 10.48 24.71
C LEU A 663 -11.59 10.01 25.09
N TYR A 664 -11.69 9.14 26.09
CA TYR A 664 -12.98 8.61 26.55
C TYR A 664 -13.81 9.65 27.31
N ARG A 665 -13.15 10.52 28.07
CA ARG A 665 -13.78 11.59 28.79
C ARG A 665 -14.51 12.58 27.88
N ILE A 666 -13.86 12.94 26.75
CA ILE A 666 -14.47 13.76 25.71
C ILE A 666 -15.71 13.08 25.14
N MET A 667 -15.66 11.77 24.87
CA MET A 667 -16.81 11.02 24.36
C MET A 667 -17.94 10.95 25.37
N ILE A 668 -17.66 10.59 26.63
CA ILE A 668 -18.67 10.48 27.69
C ILE A 668 -19.40 11.82 27.88
N ASN A 669 -18.66 12.91 28.05
CA ASN A 669 -19.25 14.25 28.22
C ASN A 669 -19.99 14.73 26.98
N GLY A 670 -19.40 14.41 25.79
CA GLY A 670 -20.00 14.73 24.52
C GLY A 670 -21.34 14.02 24.29
N ILE A 671 -21.50 12.79 24.76
CA ILE A 671 -22.77 12.03 24.68
C ILE A 671 -23.84 12.71 25.56
N TYR A 672 -23.53 13.07 26.80
CA TYR A 672 -24.49 13.79 27.66
C TYR A 672 -24.89 15.16 27.08
N THR A 673 -23.99 15.81 26.34
CA THR A 673 -24.28 17.05 25.61
C THR A 673 -25.11 16.81 24.34
N ALA A 674 -24.81 15.76 23.58
CA ALA A 674 -25.49 15.46 22.32
C ALA A 674 -26.88 14.83 22.49
N PHE A 675 -27.12 14.16 23.63
CA PHE A 675 -28.34 13.47 23.99
C PHE A 675 -28.76 13.80 25.44
N PRO A 676 -29.23 15.02 25.71
CA PRO A 676 -29.64 15.42 27.08
C PRO A 676 -30.74 14.52 27.62
N GLY A 677 -30.60 14.07 28.86
CA GLY A 677 -31.58 13.24 29.55
C GLY A 677 -31.50 11.75 29.26
N THR A 678 -30.59 11.30 28.40
CA THR A 678 -30.32 9.88 28.19
C THR A 678 -29.29 9.33 29.16
N ILE A 679 -29.30 8.01 29.32
CA ILE A 679 -28.34 7.27 30.15
C ILE A 679 -27.26 6.64 29.22
N PHE A 680 -25.99 6.72 29.63
CA PHE A 680 -24.90 6.14 28.85
C PHE A 680 -24.51 4.77 29.42
N TYR A 681 -24.54 3.74 28.55
CA TYR A 681 -24.15 2.36 28.87
C TYR A 681 -22.88 1.96 28.15
N SER A 682 -22.13 1.02 28.71
CA SER A 682 -20.87 0.48 28.14
C SER A 682 -21.10 -0.38 26.88
N ALA A 683 -22.32 -0.90 26.71
CA ALA A 683 -22.82 -1.67 25.58
C ALA A 683 -24.35 -1.68 25.62
N ASP A 684 -24.99 -2.50 24.78
CA ASP A 684 -26.43 -2.73 24.82
C ASP A 684 -26.83 -3.25 26.23
N PRO A 685 -27.69 -2.51 26.96
CA PRO A 685 -28.08 -2.92 28.30
C PRO A 685 -28.94 -4.21 28.33
N SER A 686 -29.50 -4.64 27.19
CA SER A 686 -30.20 -5.94 27.09
C SER A 686 -29.25 -7.13 27.01
N ALA A 687 -27.99 -6.91 26.72
CA ALA A 687 -26.96 -7.95 26.63
C ALA A 687 -26.06 -7.93 27.86
N ASP A 688 -25.01 -7.08 27.87
CA ASP A 688 -23.98 -7.05 28.91
C ASP A 688 -23.53 -5.60 29.25
N GLY A 689 -24.31 -4.59 28.83
CA GLY A 689 -24.03 -3.19 29.08
C GLY A 689 -24.33 -2.78 30.52
N ASN A 690 -23.36 -2.17 31.18
CA ASN A 690 -23.49 -1.56 32.49
C ASN A 690 -23.49 -0.04 32.38
N LEU A 691 -24.04 0.61 33.38
CA LEU A 691 -24.06 2.06 33.45
C LEU A 691 -22.63 2.63 33.44
N VAL A 692 -22.41 3.62 32.61
CA VAL A 692 -21.19 4.44 32.60
C VAL A 692 -21.54 5.79 33.20
N ASP A 693 -21.40 5.89 34.50
CA ASP A 693 -21.66 7.14 35.24
C ASP A 693 -20.40 7.47 36.07
N PRO A 694 -19.49 8.30 35.54
CA PRO A 694 -18.34 8.73 36.30
C PRO A 694 -18.79 9.61 37.48
N ASP A 695 -18.18 9.42 38.66
CA ASP A 695 -18.53 10.08 39.93
C ASP A 695 -18.72 11.60 39.82
N ASP A 696 -18.04 12.26 38.90
CA ASP A 696 -18.10 13.70 38.65
C ASP A 696 -18.80 14.05 37.31
N ARG A 697 -19.53 13.09 36.69
CA ARG A 697 -20.12 13.19 35.34
C ARG A 697 -19.14 13.76 34.30
N GLY A 698 -17.87 13.49 34.53
CA GLY A 698 -16.85 13.82 33.57
C GLY A 698 -16.47 15.29 33.48
N ASN A 699 -16.72 16.11 34.47
CA ASN A 699 -16.29 17.49 34.45
C ASN A 699 -14.80 17.61 34.16
N MET A 700 -14.45 18.32 33.09
CA MET A 700 -13.10 18.66 32.71
C MET A 700 -12.83 20.14 33.00
N THR A 701 -11.70 20.40 33.62
CA THR A 701 -11.30 21.78 33.98
C THR A 701 -10.71 22.51 32.80
N TYR A 702 -9.86 21.82 32.05
CA TYR A 702 -9.02 22.39 30.99
C TYR A 702 -9.58 22.24 29.58
N PHE A 703 -10.53 21.33 29.37
CA PHE A 703 -11.17 21.14 28.07
C PHE A 703 -12.68 21.36 28.16
N LYS A 704 -13.21 22.17 27.24
CA LYS A 704 -14.65 22.47 27.16
C LYS A 704 -15.22 22.13 25.82
N PRO A 705 -16.48 21.67 25.72
CA PRO A 705 -17.12 21.40 24.42
C PRO A 705 -17.09 22.65 23.55
N ALA A 706 -16.57 22.55 22.33
CA ALA A 706 -16.61 23.60 21.32
C ALA A 706 -17.68 23.31 20.27
N ALA A 707 -17.75 22.08 19.77
CA ALA A 707 -18.78 21.65 18.83
C ALA A 707 -18.92 20.12 18.85
N ILE A 708 -20.13 19.63 18.51
CA ILE A 708 -20.41 18.20 18.36
C ILE A 708 -21.22 18.02 17.08
N PHE A 709 -20.75 17.15 16.20
CA PHE A 709 -21.39 16.84 14.93
C PHE A 709 -21.86 15.40 14.94
N LYS A 710 -23.14 15.17 14.78
CA LYS A 710 -23.73 13.83 14.70
C LYS A 710 -24.46 13.65 13.37
N SER A 711 -24.22 12.52 12.70
CA SER A 711 -24.91 12.14 11.48
C SER A 711 -25.43 10.72 11.62
N ALA A 712 -26.73 10.55 11.42
CA ALA A 712 -27.37 9.24 11.46
C ALA A 712 -26.95 8.42 10.21
N ILE A 713 -26.56 7.17 10.45
CA ILE A 713 -26.21 6.19 9.39
C ILE A 713 -27.26 5.10 9.23
N THR A 714 -28.04 4.87 10.29
CA THR A 714 -29.18 3.95 10.30
C THR A 714 -30.21 4.49 11.26
N SER A 715 -31.46 4.38 10.91
CA SER A 715 -32.60 4.80 11.76
C SER A 715 -33.68 3.73 11.70
N VAL A 716 -34.10 3.27 12.89
CA VAL A 716 -35.25 2.38 13.07
C VAL A 716 -36.30 3.13 13.84
N PRO A 717 -37.36 3.65 13.19
CA PRO A 717 -38.34 4.51 13.82
C PRO A 717 -38.92 3.94 15.12
N GLY A 718 -38.83 4.70 16.21
CA GLY A 718 -39.34 4.31 17.52
C GLY A 718 -38.48 3.30 18.31
N ALA A 719 -37.35 2.84 17.74
CA ALA A 719 -36.46 1.89 18.39
C ALA A 719 -35.08 2.51 18.66
N TYR A 720 -34.29 2.76 17.63
CA TYR A 720 -32.93 3.31 17.77
C TYR A 720 -32.43 3.97 16.49
N ASP A 721 -31.48 4.87 16.67
CA ASP A 721 -30.67 5.43 15.61
C ASP A 721 -29.19 5.08 15.84
N ILE A 722 -28.42 4.89 14.77
CA ILE A 722 -26.97 4.75 14.84
C ILE A 722 -26.34 6.03 14.29
N TYR A 723 -25.49 6.65 15.09
CA TYR A 723 -24.83 7.91 14.74
C TYR A 723 -23.31 7.75 14.66
N VAL A 724 -22.68 8.36 13.65
CA VAL A 724 -21.29 8.80 13.75
C VAL A 724 -21.29 10.16 14.47
N ILE A 725 -20.44 10.30 15.46
CA ILE A 725 -20.34 11.53 16.25
C ILE A 725 -18.89 11.99 16.31
N VAL A 726 -18.63 13.22 15.87
CA VAL A 726 -17.35 13.91 15.99
C VAL A 726 -17.45 14.93 17.10
N PHE A 727 -16.58 14.79 18.09
CA PHE A 727 -16.51 15.66 19.27
C PHE A 727 -15.30 16.60 19.13
N ILE A 728 -15.51 17.90 19.27
CA ILE A 728 -14.48 18.93 19.26
C ILE A 728 -14.50 19.67 20.60
N TYR A 729 -13.39 19.61 21.32
CA TYR A 729 -13.20 20.27 22.59
C TYR A 729 -12.08 21.29 22.53
N GLN A 730 -12.26 22.44 23.13
CA GLN A 730 -11.29 23.52 23.21
C GLN A 730 -10.49 23.44 24.50
N LEU A 731 -9.16 23.56 24.42
CA LEU A 731 -8.29 23.78 25.56
C LEU A 731 -8.49 25.23 26.05
N VAL A 732 -9.04 25.41 27.26
CA VAL A 732 -9.43 26.72 27.80
C VAL A 732 -8.48 27.25 28.87
N GLY A 733 -7.55 26.46 29.38
CA GLY A 733 -6.64 26.84 30.45
C GLY A 733 -5.34 26.07 30.45
N ALA A 734 -4.38 26.50 31.24
CA ALA A 734 -3.13 25.84 31.53
C ALA A 734 -3.07 25.38 32.97
N PRO A 735 -2.68 24.13 33.29
CA PRO A 735 -2.37 23.72 34.65
C PRO A 735 -1.18 24.51 35.22
N GLU A 736 -1.24 24.84 36.51
CA GLU A 736 -0.14 25.47 37.24
C GLU A 736 1.11 24.59 37.31
#